data_b8885cf2914651b54ccc8b87f0b23d93
#
_entry.id   b8885cf2914651b54ccc8b87f0b23d93
#
_cell.length_a   1.000
_cell.length_b   1.000
_cell.length_c   1.000
_cell.angle_alpha   90.00
_cell.angle_beta   90.00
_cell.angle_gamma   90.00
#
_symmetry.space_group_name_H-M   'P 1'
#
loop_
_entity.id
_entity.type
_entity.pdbx_description
1 polymer ?
#
loop_
_entity_poly.entity_id
_entity_poly.type
_entity_poly.pdbx_seq_one_letter_code
_entity_poly.pdbx_strand_id
1 'polypeptide(L)'
;MIRAICLLVFLCTIGLARAQAQSGVITLTVVDAETGEEVPGAVIEIVPKAHPDQKKYYTSGYKGALQVRGLAYGSYTLAVTFMGYEKAEKEFRVTQPSENLGKIALREAAIAIETVVKEVQALRTSQKGDTVSYNANAFKVTADADVEGLLKKMPGITVNNGAVEAQGETIQKVFVDGKEFFGEDVTSAIKSLPAEAVERIEVYNKLSDQAEFSGMDDGESYKAINIVTRENMRQGIFGKAYAGYGYDADTETEAKNKYMVGGNVNFFSGSSRLSLIGLFNNVNQQNFSFEDILGVTGNSGGGHGGGRFGRGVGQYMVRHQDGVASVNAVGVNYSDTWGSRDQVTFQGSYFFNGTRTVNRARTERWYEEPAPIDTLFTDGYSRIQNFNNRLNARIEWKIADNQSLMIRPGLSFQSNDPFSTTYGRQFGESGYSVIDNFEDAFRNGYSVNTSAIYRVRLGKPGRTLTVDGFFNYFDSQNKQNSHTNDFGIYEDYPDLDPDPDENDLKKLIYQRMMNPSYRYRLNGRLTYTEPVSKYSQVSLGYRTSYNYQQSDKKTYRTGEDYDITGLLPDPLLSNAYKSSYTVHSLGPGFNYSKDRNTFAANVYYQRSSLSGEVIRTGSEEIKHAYNNVTYFMVGQFNLNRENTLRMFLRSYTDNPEVTQLQNVYDVSDAQYITRGNPDLRPSYSHNLSMHYVNSNAEKGRTFMLMFRAETTQDYITTSTRYRPTLEIDNTVYRPLQFTEWTNMDGYWDVWARASYGFPVNFIKSNLNLRGGVSYSRIPSLVDGERNNTGNLGYEAGVVLGSNISENVDFTLSWDGTYNEAVNSLAATGGKNRYFNHQAAASFKFIFGRGFSLSGSASYIQYLGFTNDYDDSYLLCNLFVGKKVFRNQLGEINIGVNDIFNQNKAFVRTTGSGWTQNSWNSVVGRYYCVQFVYNLRFFGKKGSKNIKDYQGVSDRPSGAVGMGRSTAPGGGFRPPHR
;
A
#
# COMPACT_ATOMS: atom_id res chain seq x y z
N MET A 1 -3.51 -35.50 -2.83
CA MET A 1 -3.88 -34.12 -2.60
C MET A 1 -4.25 -33.38 -3.89
N ILE A 2 -3.42 -33.40 -4.94
CA ILE A 2 -3.70 -32.78 -6.26
C ILE A 2 -5.00 -33.31 -6.90
N ARG A 3 -5.32 -34.61 -6.78
CA ARG A 3 -6.58 -35.21 -7.29
C ARG A 3 -7.85 -34.71 -6.57
N ALA A 4 -7.74 -34.32 -5.31
CA ALA A 4 -8.88 -33.80 -4.53
C ALA A 4 -9.15 -32.30 -4.85
N ILE A 5 -8.10 -31.52 -5.12
CA ILE A 5 -8.21 -30.11 -5.51
C ILE A 5 -8.79 -29.98 -6.92
N CYS A 6 -8.37 -30.84 -7.86
CA CYS A 6 -8.95 -30.86 -9.20
C CYS A 6 -10.41 -31.30 -9.20
N LEU A 7 -10.82 -32.20 -8.30
CA LEU A 7 -12.20 -32.65 -8.16
C LEU A 7 -13.08 -31.55 -7.54
N LEU A 8 -12.54 -30.78 -6.59
CA LEU A 8 -13.25 -29.66 -5.96
C LEU A 8 -13.47 -28.50 -6.95
N VAL A 9 -12.46 -28.19 -7.75
CA VAL A 9 -12.57 -27.19 -8.82
C VAL A 9 -13.55 -27.65 -9.91
N PHE A 10 -13.56 -28.93 -10.24
CA PHE A 10 -14.48 -29.50 -11.25
C PHE A 10 -15.92 -29.59 -10.74
N LEU A 11 -16.14 -29.87 -9.45
CA LEU A 11 -17.48 -29.88 -8.83
C LEU A 11 -18.06 -28.46 -8.65
N CYS A 12 -17.22 -27.44 -8.41
CA CYS A 12 -17.67 -26.04 -8.37
C CYS A 12 -18.10 -25.50 -9.75
N THR A 13 -17.58 -26.05 -10.84
CA THR A 13 -17.93 -25.60 -12.20
C THR A 13 -19.23 -26.20 -12.72
N ILE A 14 -19.73 -27.29 -12.14
CA ILE A 14 -20.95 -28.00 -12.60
C ILE A 14 -22.22 -27.52 -11.87
N GLY A 15 -22.12 -26.89 -10.70
CA GLY A 15 -23.24 -26.51 -9.84
C GLY A 15 -23.95 -25.19 -10.18
N LEU A 16 -23.46 -24.39 -11.12
CA LEU A 16 -23.91 -23.00 -11.36
C LEU A 16 -24.75 -22.82 -12.64
N ALA A 17 -25.33 -23.85 -13.18
CA ALA A 17 -26.25 -23.70 -14.28
C ALA A 17 -27.70 -23.79 -13.80
N ARG A 18 -28.39 -22.62 -13.91
CA ARG A 18 -29.83 -22.38 -13.95
C ARG A 18 -30.51 -21.71 -12.76
N ALA A 19 -30.70 -20.42 -12.92
CA ALA A 19 -32.02 -19.76 -12.82
C ALA A 19 -31.97 -18.47 -13.66
N GLN A 20 -32.16 -18.56 -14.96
CA GLN A 20 -32.47 -17.40 -15.81
C GLN A 20 -33.93 -17.04 -15.58
N ALA A 21 -34.17 -16.05 -14.70
CA ALA A 21 -35.47 -15.38 -14.71
C ALA A 21 -35.67 -14.74 -16.09
N GLN A 22 -36.74 -15.07 -16.76
CA GLN A 22 -37.09 -14.46 -18.04
C GLN A 22 -37.29 -12.96 -17.83
N SER A 23 -36.40 -12.16 -18.40
CA SER A 23 -36.46 -10.71 -18.30
C SER A 23 -36.39 -10.05 -19.68
N GLY A 24 -37.15 -8.97 -19.83
CA GLY A 24 -37.23 -8.18 -21.05
C GLY A 24 -36.52 -6.82 -20.92
N VAL A 25 -36.38 -6.18 -22.08
CA VAL A 25 -35.88 -4.81 -22.23
C VAL A 25 -37.04 -3.95 -22.73
N ILE A 26 -37.30 -2.83 -22.09
CA ILE A 26 -38.24 -1.82 -22.64
C ILE A 26 -37.47 -0.63 -23.17
N THR A 27 -38.03 -0.04 -24.25
CA THR A 27 -37.56 1.24 -24.81
C THR A 27 -38.71 2.22 -24.92
N LEU A 28 -38.44 3.49 -24.62
CA LEU A 28 -39.45 4.56 -24.80
C LEU A 28 -38.72 5.89 -25.08
N THR A 29 -39.49 6.86 -25.57
CA THR A 29 -39.03 8.25 -25.76
C THR A 29 -40.04 9.20 -25.14
N VAL A 30 -39.59 10.12 -24.27
CA VAL A 30 -40.44 11.15 -23.70
C VAL A 30 -40.41 12.37 -24.62
N VAL A 31 -41.60 12.88 -24.98
CA VAL A 31 -41.73 14.04 -25.84
C VAL A 31 -42.74 15.03 -25.25
N ASP A 32 -42.62 16.29 -25.62
CA ASP A 32 -43.64 17.31 -25.38
C ASP A 32 -44.87 17.04 -26.25
N ALA A 33 -46.07 17.17 -25.69
CA ALA A 33 -47.32 16.83 -26.38
C ALA A 33 -47.71 17.85 -27.47
N GLU A 34 -47.27 19.10 -27.35
CA GLU A 34 -47.64 20.18 -28.29
C GLU A 34 -46.56 20.38 -29.36
N THR A 35 -45.30 20.40 -28.96
CA THR A 35 -44.18 20.66 -29.87
C THR A 35 -43.64 19.42 -30.54
N GLY A 36 -43.83 18.25 -29.89
CA GLY A 36 -43.22 16.99 -30.30
C GLY A 36 -41.74 16.90 -30.04
N GLU A 37 -41.16 17.91 -29.40
CA GLU A 37 -39.73 17.93 -29.02
C GLU A 37 -39.42 16.92 -27.95
N GLU A 38 -38.22 16.42 -27.96
CA GLU A 38 -37.71 15.40 -27.03
C GLU A 38 -37.44 16.03 -25.65
N VAL A 39 -37.95 15.42 -24.57
CA VAL A 39 -37.79 15.89 -23.18
C VAL A 39 -36.69 15.07 -22.46
N PRO A 40 -35.45 15.57 -22.41
CA PRO A 40 -34.39 14.92 -21.66
C PRO A 40 -34.50 15.22 -20.15
N GLY A 41 -34.17 14.27 -19.29
CA GLY A 41 -34.17 14.47 -17.83
C GLY A 41 -35.54 14.24 -17.16
N ALA A 42 -36.56 13.78 -17.88
CA ALA A 42 -37.85 13.41 -17.28
C ALA A 42 -37.69 12.18 -16.37
N VAL A 43 -38.28 12.21 -15.19
CA VAL A 43 -38.27 11.11 -14.23
C VAL A 43 -39.34 10.10 -14.58
N ILE A 44 -38.94 8.83 -14.73
CA ILE A 44 -39.82 7.72 -15.08
C ILE A 44 -39.84 6.73 -13.90
N GLU A 45 -41.00 6.58 -13.28
CA GLU A 45 -41.31 5.59 -12.25
C GLU A 45 -41.90 4.36 -12.91
N ILE A 46 -41.37 3.16 -12.65
CA ILE A 46 -41.89 1.88 -13.12
C ILE A 46 -42.24 1.02 -11.92
N VAL A 47 -43.48 0.63 -11.82
CA VAL A 47 -44.06 -0.12 -10.69
C VAL A 47 -44.59 -1.44 -11.17
N PRO A 48 -44.11 -2.61 -10.69
CA PRO A 48 -44.73 -3.91 -10.98
C PRO A 48 -46.12 -3.99 -10.31
N LYS A 49 -47.16 -4.34 -11.04
CA LYS A 49 -48.51 -4.50 -10.48
C LYS A 49 -48.60 -5.62 -9.43
N ALA A 50 -47.77 -6.66 -9.57
CA ALA A 50 -47.72 -7.77 -8.60
C ALA A 50 -46.99 -7.41 -7.29
N HIS A 51 -46.11 -6.41 -7.30
CA HIS A 51 -45.32 -5.98 -6.14
C HIS A 51 -45.17 -4.45 -6.15
N PRO A 52 -46.23 -3.71 -5.73
CA PRO A 52 -46.24 -2.22 -5.80
C PRO A 52 -45.19 -1.55 -4.90
N ASP A 53 -44.61 -2.25 -3.96
CA ASP A 53 -43.51 -1.83 -3.07
C ASP A 53 -42.16 -1.79 -3.80
N GLN A 54 -42.02 -2.50 -4.93
CA GLN A 54 -40.79 -2.59 -5.70
C GLN A 54 -40.69 -1.55 -6.84
N LYS A 55 -40.84 -0.28 -6.49
CA LYS A 55 -40.78 0.83 -7.45
C LYS A 55 -39.35 1.06 -7.92
N LYS A 56 -39.18 1.33 -9.21
CA LYS A 56 -37.90 1.71 -9.81
C LYS A 56 -38.02 3.06 -10.54
N TYR A 57 -36.99 3.90 -10.37
CA TYR A 57 -36.91 5.22 -10.96
C TYR A 57 -35.81 5.30 -12.01
N TYR A 58 -36.07 5.95 -13.12
CA TYR A 58 -35.16 6.18 -14.21
C TYR A 58 -35.30 7.62 -14.70
N THR A 59 -34.35 8.07 -15.52
CA THR A 59 -34.43 9.37 -16.17
C THR A 59 -34.27 9.20 -17.67
N SER A 60 -35.05 9.97 -18.46
CA SER A 60 -34.88 10.04 -19.90
C SER A 60 -33.51 10.64 -20.24
N GLY A 61 -32.80 9.98 -21.16
CA GLY A 61 -31.48 10.40 -21.63
C GLY A 61 -31.57 11.54 -22.68
N TYR A 62 -30.42 11.80 -23.31
CA TYR A 62 -30.32 12.70 -24.45
C TYR A 62 -31.35 12.27 -25.53
N LYS A 63 -32.10 13.21 -26.10
CA LYS A 63 -33.25 12.94 -26.98
C LYS A 63 -34.46 12.26 -26.32
N GLY A 64 -34.66 12.46 -25.01
CA GLY A 64 -35.82 11.93 -24.31
C GLY A 64 -35.87 10.39 -24.21
N ALA A 65 -34.88 9.66 -24.71
CA ALA A 65 -34.91 8.23 -24.84
C ALA A 65 -34.54 7.53 -23.52
N LEU A 66 -35.22 6.42 -23.20
CA LEU A 66 -34.92 5.52 -22.09
C LEU A 66 -34.93 4.07 -22.57
N GLN A 67 -33.91 3.32 -22.14
CA GLN A 67 -33.85 1.87 -22.26
C GLN A 67 -33.68 1.24 -20.88
N VAL A 68 -34.62 0.44 -20.44
CA VAL A 68 -34.57 -0.31 -19.18
C VAL A 68 -34.44 -1.79 -19.47
N ARG A 69 -33.41 -2.40 -18.90
CA ARG A 69 -33.11 -3.83 -19.08
C ARG A 69 -33.38 -4.62 -17.78
N GLY A 70 -33.74 -5.87 -17.92
CA GLY A 70 -33.91 -6.79 -16.79
C GLY A 70 -35.22 -6.62 -16.03
N LEU A 71 -36.27 -6.18 -16.70
CA LEU A 71 -37.62 -6.27 -16.15
C LEU A 71 -38.15 -7.68 -16.28
N ALA A 72 -38.59 -8.28 -15.19
CA ALA A 72 -39.23 -9.59 -15.21
C ALA A 72 -40.51 -9.55 -16.10
N TYR A 73 -40.89 -10.66 -16.69
CA TYR A 73 -42.17 -10.72 -17.44
C TYR A 73 -43.33 -10.49 -16.48
N GLY A 74 -44.25 -9.56 -16.86
CA GLY A 74 -45.36 -9.15 -16.00
C GLY A 74 -45.99 -7.83 -16.43
N SER A 75 -47.00 -7.40 -15.67
CA SER A 75 -47.68 -6.13 -15.87
C SER A 75 -47.10 -5.03 -15.00
N TYR A 76 -46.92 -3.84 -15.56
CA TYR A 76 -46.28 -2.68 -14.95
C TYR A 76 -47.13 -1.42 -15.17
N THR A 77 -46.97 -0.48 -14.24
CA THR A 77 -47.43 0.90 -14.44
C THR A 77 -46.18 1.78 -14.59
N LEU A 78 -46.15 2.59 -15.62
CA LEU A 78 -45.14 3.62 -15.88
C LEU A 78 -45.79 4.98 -15.61
N ALA A 79 -45.06 5.82 -14.85
CA ALA A 79 -45.45 7.20 -14.62
C ALA A 79 -44.25 8.11 -14.97
N VAL A 80 -44.48 9.11 -15.81
CA VAL A 80 -43.46 10.08 -16.23
C VAL A 80 -43.80 11.44 -15.66
N THR A 81 -42.80 12.06 -15.01
CA THR A 81 -42.92 13.40 -14.45
C THR A 81 -41.74 14.28 -14.89
N PHE A 82 -42.04 15.51 -15.24
CA PHE A 82 -41.04 16.53 -15.54
C PHE A 82 -41.52 17.89 -15.04
N MET A 83 -40.56 18.76 -14.65
CA MET A 83 -40.91 20.07 -14.09
C MET A 83 -41.60 20.93 -15.14
N GLY A 84 -42.79 21.42 -14.79
CA GLY A 84 -43.63 22.20 -15.71
C GLY A 84 -44.60 21.38 -16.55
N TYR A 85 -44.67 20.06 -16.34
CA TYR A 85 -45.58 19.18 -17.08
C TYR A 85 -46.49 18.38 -16.16
N GLU A 86 -47.64 18.02 -16.66
CA GLU A 86 -48.54 17.08 -15.99
C GLU A 86 -47.97 15.67 -15.98
N LYS A 87 -48.21 14.94 -14.89
CA LYS A 87 -47.82 13.53 -14.78
C LYS A 87 -48.52 12.69 -15.84
N ALA A 88 -47.77 12.01 -16.71
CA ALA A 88 -48.27 11.03 -17.65
C ALA A 88 -48.16 9.62 -17.10
N GLU A 89 -49.25 8.83 -17.15
CA GLU A 89 -49.26 7.44 -16.70
C GLU A 89 -49.61 6.51 -17.85
N LYS A 90 -48.97 5.33 -17.93
CA LYS A 90 -49.21 4.32 -18.93
C LYS A 90 -49.05 2.93 -18.33
N GLU A 91 -50.04 2.05 -18.57
CA GLU A 91 -49.88 0.64 -18.22
C GLU A 91 -49.26 -0.12 -19.40
N PHE A 92 -48.37 -1.05 -19.08
CA PHE A 92 -47.77 -1.91 -20.10
C PHE A 92 -47.47 -3.32 -19.54
N ARG A 93 -47.20 -4.24 -20.43
CA ARG A 93 -46.90 -5.64 -20.06
C ARG A 93 -45.64 -6.08 -20.79
N VAL A 94 -44.69 -6.64 -20.07
CA VAL A 94 -43.46 -7.24 -20.63
C VAL A 94 -43.74 -8.72 -20.87
N THR A 95 -43.81 -9.11 -22.13
CA THR A 95 -44.10 -10.52 -22.55
C THR A 95 -43.06 -11.09 -23.48
N GLN A 96 -42.17 -10.24 -23.99
CA GLN A 96 -41.12 -10.62 -24.95
C GLN A 96 -39.78 -10.02 -24.49
N PRO A 97 -38.66 -10.54 -25.05
CA PRO A 97 -37.31 -10.05 -24.69
C PRO A 97 -37.07 -8.56 -24.98
N SER A 98 -37.86 -7.94 -25.85
CA SER A 98 -37.79 -6.51 -26.15
C SER A 98 -39.17 -5.93 -26.41
N GLU A 99 -39.56 -4.89 -25.68
CA GLU A 99 -40.84 -4.22 -25.82
C GLU A 99 -40.58 -2.72 -26.08
N ASN A 100 -41.18 -2.17 -27.12
CA ASN A 100 -41.08 -0.74 -27.43
C ASN A 100 -42.38 -0.06 -27.02
N LEU A 101 -42.34 0.81 -26.01
CA LEU A 101 -43.49 1.53 -25.50
C LEU A 101 -43.84 2.79 -26.34
N GLY A 102 -42.98 3.13 -27.32
CA GLY A 102 -43.20 4.29 -28.21
C GLY A 102 -42.90 5.63 -27.51
N LYS A 103 -43.58 6.68 -28.03
CA LYS A 103 -43.47 8.04 -27.47
C LYS A 103 -44.45 8.22 -26.33
N ILE A 104 -43.99 8.75 -25.22
CA ILE A 104 -44.79 9.18 -24.06
C ILE A 104 -44.83 10.71 -24.10
N ALA A 105 -46.01 11.25 -24.39
CA ALA A 105 -46.23 12.67 -24.52
C ALA A 105 -46.59 13.30 -23.17
N LEU A 106 -45.87 14.36 -22.78
CA LEU A 106 -46.10 15.16 -21.58
C LEU A 106 -46.83 16.44 -22.00
N ARG A 107 -47.88 16.83 -21.26
CA ARG A 107 -48.60 18.10 -21.44
C ARG A 107 -48.08 19.14 -20.45
N GLU A 108 -47.91 20.40 -20.91
CA GLU A 108 -47.50 21.45 -19.96
C GLU A 108 -48.62 21.67 -18.90
N ALA A 109 -48.18 21.75 -17.64
CA ALA A 109 -49.06 22.02 -16.51
C ALA A 109 -49.16 23.54 -16.31
N ALA A 110 -50.37 24.09 -16.31
CA ALA A 110 -50.64 25.45 -15.86
C ALA A 110 -50.39 25.57 -14.36
N ILE A 111 -49.44 26.35 -13.96
CA ILE A 111 -48.66 26.36 -12.74
C ILE A 111 -49.45 26.57 -11.46
N ALA A 112 -49.36 25.66 -10.50
CA ALA A 112 -49.28 25.93 -9.07
C ALA A 112 -48.08 25.18 -8.53
N ILE A 113 -46.99 25.89 -8.23
CA ILE A 113 -45.76 25.29 -7.71
C ILE A 113 -45.95 24.99 -6.23
N GLU A 114 -46.44 23.82 -5.88
CA GLU A 114 -46.10 23.21 -4.59
C GLU A 114 -44.79 22.43 -4.77
N THR A 115 -43.72 22.94 -4.15
CA THR A 115 -42.41 22.30 -4.22
C THR A 115 -42.45 21.01 -3.39
N VAL A 116 -42.77 19.90 -4.00
CA VAL A 116 -42.56 18.59 -3.39
C VAL A 116 -41.07 18.24 -3.55
N VAL A 117 -40.27 18.60 -2.56
CA VAL A 117 -38.91 18.14 -2.44
C VAL A 117 -38.95 16.66 -2.06
N LYS A 118 -38.95 15.77 -3.04
CA LYS A 118 -38.70 14.36 -2.82
C LYS A 118 -37.18 14.18 -2.84
N GLU A 119 -36.57 14.05 -1.64
CA GLU A 119 -35.16 13.70 -1.53
C GLU A 119 -34.95 12.32 -2.20
N VAL A 120 -34.49 12.32 -3.44
CA VAL A 120 -33.94 11.10 -4.06
C VAL A 120 -32.54 10.92 -3.47
N GLN A 121 -32.37 10.00 -2.54
CA GLN A 121 -31.04 9.66 -2.04
C GLN A 121 -30.20 9.19 -3.23
N ALA A 122 -29.17 9.97 -3.56
CA ALA A 122 -28.16 9.55 -4.54
C ALA A 122 -27.55 8.22 -4.09
N LEU A 123 -27.45 7.25 -4.98
CA LEU A 123 -26.81 5.97 -4.71
C LEU A 123 -25.39 6.24 -4.17
N ARG A 124 -25.10 5.76 -2.98
CA ARG A 124 -23.80 5.96 -2.32
C ARG A 124 -22.67 5.25 -3.04
N THR A 125 -22.95 4.05 -3.52
CA THR A 125 -22.01 3.20 -4.23
C THR A 125 -22.65 2.60 -5.45
N SER A 126 -21.85 2.30 -6.47
CA SER A 126 -22.26 1.51 -7.62
C SER A 126 -21.12 0.58 -8.01
N GLN A 127 -21.44 -0.61 -8.49
CA GLN A 127 -20.44 -1.57 -8.94
C GLN A 127 -20.60 -1.85 -10.42
N LYS A 128 -19.49 -1.82 -11.16
CA LYS A 128 -19.45 -2.17 -12.58
C LYS A 128 -18.22 -3.06 -12.82
N GLY A 129 -18.44 -4.37 -12.87
CA GLY A 129 -17.35 -5.35 -12.92
C GLY A 129 -16.61 -5.38 -11.57
N ASP A 130 -15.30 -5.21 -11.60
CA ASP A 130 -14.44 -5.09 -10.43
C ASP A 130 -14.33 -3.67 -9.87
N THR A 131 -14.85 -2.67 -10.61
CA THR A 131 -14.83 -1.27 -10.20
C THR A 131 -15.98 -0.96 -9.27
N VAL A 132 -15.67 -0.55 -8.05
CA VAL A 132 -16.62 0.03 -7.10
C VAL A 132 -16.49 1.55 -7.15
N SER A 133 -17.57 2.23 -7.50
CA SER A 133 -17.63 3.69 -7.59
C SER A 133 -18.42 4.26 -6.42
N TYR A 134 -17.81 5.20 -5.71
CA TYR A 134 -18.38 5.91 -4.57
C TYR A 134 -18.73 7.32 -5.00
N ASN A 135 -20.00 7.72 -4.81
CA ASN A 135 -20.45 9.09 -5.08
C ASN A 135 -20.02 10.00 -3.94
N ALA A 136 -19.11 10.94 -4.21
CA ALA A 136 -18.58 11.85 -3.19
C ALA A 136 -19.66 12.68 -2.48
N ASN A 137 -20.72 13.05 -3.19
CA ASN A 137 -21.82 13.85 -2.62
C ASN A 137 -22.65 13.10 -1.57
N ALA A 138 -22.58 11.78 -1.54
CA ALA A 138 -23.30 10.96 -0.55
C ALA A 138 -22.60 10.88 0.81
N PHE A 139 -21.37 11.43 0.91
CA PHE A 139 -20.56 11.41 2.13
C PHE A 139 -20.31 12.83 2.60
N LYS A 140 -20.75 13.15 3.80
CA LYS A 140 -20.61 14.48 4.40
C LYS A 140 -19.24 14.63 5.05
N VAL A 141 -18.46 15.58 4.57
CA VAL A 141 -17.17 15.98 5.13
C VAL A 141 -17.15 17.48 5.35
N THR A 142 -16.24 17.96 6.19
CA THR A 142 -16.09 19.41 6.40
C THR A 142 -15.65 20.09 5.11
N ALA A 143 -16.04 21.36 4.93
CA ALA A 143 -15.77 22.10 3.69
C ALA A 143 -14.27 22.27 3.38
N ASP A 144 -13.40 22.10 4.35
CA ASP A 144 -11.94 22.15 4.26
C ASP A 144 -11.25 20.77 4.21
N ALA A 145 -12.05 19.68 4.14
CA ALA A 145 -11.55 18.32 4.04
C ALA A 145 -10.84 18.08 2.69
N ASP A 146 -9.84 17.22 2.73
CA ASP A 146 -9.18 16.66 1.55
C ASP A 146 -9.80 15.29 1.15
N VAL A 147 -9.26 14.67 0.14
CA VAL A 147 -9.70 13.35 -0.32
C VAL A 147 -9.48 12.29 0.75
N GLU A 148 -8.45 12.40 1.58
CA GLU A 148 -8.22 11.48 2.70
C GLU A 148 -9.42 11.47 3.64
N GLY A 149 -9.91 12.66 4.03
CA GLY A 149 -11.10 12.79 4.87
C GLY A 149 -12.35 12.18 4.25
N LEU A 150 -12.48 12.27 2.92
CA LEU A 150 -13.58 11.67 2.17
C LEU A 150 -13.46 10.14 2.13
N LEU A 151 -12.28 9.60 1.89
CA LEU A 151 -12.01 8.15 1.86
C LEU A 151 -12.31 7.47 3.19
N LYS A 152 -11.99 8.11 4.31
CA LYS A 152 -12.30 7.61 5.68
C LYS A 152 -13.79 7.40 5.95
N LYS A 153 -14.68 8.02 5.14
CA LYS A 153 -16.14 7.87 5.24
C LYS A 153 -16.71 6.76 4.36
N MET A 154 -15.92 6.24 3.42
CA MET A 154 -16.40 5.26 2.44
C MET A 154 -16.35 3.83 3.01
N PRO A 155 -17.43 3.05 2.84
CA PRO A 155 -17.46 1.68 3.33
C PRO A 155 -16.43 0.81 2.59
N GLY A 156 -15.68 -0.02 3.34
CA GLY A 156 -14.66 -0.91 2.78
C GLY A 156 -13.35 -0.22 2.39
N ILE A 157 -13.16 1.05 2.79
CA ILE A 157 -11.89 1.77 2.68
C ILE A 157 -11.40 2.11 4.08
N THR A 158 -10.12 1.87 4.33
CA THR A 158 -9.42 2.26 5.55
C THR A 158 -8.21 3.11 5.19
N VAL A 159 -7.96 4.14 5.98
CA VAL A 159 -6.80 5.03 5.79
C VAL A 159 -6.06 5.12 7.12
N ASN A 160 -4.82 4.62 7.14
CA ASN A 160 -3.94 4.64 8.30
C ASN A 160 -2.61 5.29 7.92
N ASN A 161 -2.28 6.42 8.57
CA ASN A 161 -1.01 7.14 8.35
C ASN A 161 -0.69 7.44 6.86
N GLY A 162 -1.74 7.71 6.05
CA GLY A 162 -1.61 7.97 4.62
C GLY A 162 -1.63 6.71 3.74
N ALA A 163 -1.42 5.53 4.29
CA ALA A 163 -1.65 4.28 3.56
C ALA A 163 -3.16 4.04 3.40
N VAL A 164 -3.59 3.80 2.19
CA VAL A 164 -4.99 3.52 1.86
C VAL A 164 -5.14 2.05 1.55
N GLU A 165 -6.03 1.39 2.27
CA GLU A 165 -6.48 0.05 1.91
C GLU A 165 -7.92 0.14 1.40
N ALA A 166 -8.19 -0.45 0.27
CA ALA A 166 -9.52 -0.58 -0.26
C ALA A 166 -9.77 -2.03 -0.67
N GLN A 167 -10.93 -2.55 -0.25
CA GLN A 167 -11.25 -3.95 -0.49
C GLN A 167 -10.17 -4.90 0.07
N GLY A 168 -9.55 -4.54 1.21
CA GLY A 168 -8.52 -5.33 1.90
C GLY A 168 -7.15 -5.38 1.21
N GLU A 169 -6.96 -4.67 0.11
CA GLU A 169 -5.69 -4.52 -0.60
C GLU A 169 -5.17 -3.09 -0.48
N THR A 170 -3.87 -2.94 -0.31
CA THR A 170 -3.22 -1.62 -0.30
C THR A 170 -3.29 -0.99 -1.69
N ILE A 171 -3.74 0.26 -1.75
CA ILE A 171 -3.72 1.06 -2.97
C ILE A 171 -2.27 1.39 -3.34
N GLN A 172 -1.88 1.06 -4.56
CA GLN A 172 -0.53 1.32 -5.05
C GLN A 172 -0.42 2.62 -5.84
N LYS A 173 -1.50 3.05 -6.50
CA LYS A 173 -1.50 4.26 -7.32
C LYS A 173 -2.82 4.99 -7.25
N VAL A 174 -2.73 6.33 -7.36
CA VAL A 174 -3.87 7.22 -7.48
C VAL A 174 -3.88 7.86 -8.86
N PHE A 175 -5.03 7.84 -9.50
CA PHE A 175 -5.31 8.51 -10.75
C PHE A 175 -6.28 9.67 -10.50
N VAL A 176 -6.12 10.76 -11.23
CA VAL A 176 -7.07 11.86 -11.27
C VAL A 176 -7.57 12.01 -12.70
N ASP A 177 -8.87 11.80 -12.92
CA ASP A 177 -9.50 11.72 -14.24
C ASP A 177 -8.73 10.82 -15.23
N GLY A 178 -8.26 9.65 -14.74
CA GLY A 178 -7.54 8.65 -15.51
C GLY A 178 -6.05 8.91 -15.74
N LYS A 179 -5.49 10.03 -15.25
CA LYS A 179 -4.05 10.32 -15.31
C LYS A 179 -3.40 10.01 -13.97
N GLU A 180 -2.24 9.34 -14.00
CA GLU A 180 -1.47 9.03 -12.79
C GLU A 180 -1.08 10.33 -12.07
N PHE A 181 -1.27 10.36 -10.75
CA PHE A 181 -1.09 11.55 -9.94
C PHE A 181 -0.12 11.26 -8.79
N PHE A 182 1.00 11.96 -8.76
CA PHE A 182 2.15 11.75 -7.86
C PHE A 182 2.79 10.35 -7.92
N GLY A 183 2.63 9.61 -9.04
CA GLY A 183 3.28 8.31 -9.23
C GLY A 183 2.81 7.28 -8.20
N GLU A 184 3.72 6.75 -7.41
CA GLU A 184 3.45 5.75 -6.37
C GLU A 184 3.16 6.37 -4.99
N ASP A 185 3.25 7.71 -4.86
CA ASP A 185 2.95 8.40 -3.60
C ASP A 185 1.45 8.64 -3.42
N VAL A 186 0.76 7.63 -2.90
CA VAL A 186 -0.67 7.66 -2.60
C VAL A 186 -0.99 8.71 -1.54
N THR A 187 -0.14 8.88 -0.54
CA THR A 187 -0.35 9.81 0.58
C THR A 187 -0.39 11.25 0.11
N SER A 188 0.58 11.66 -0.71
CA SER A 188 0.60 13.01 -1.29
C SER A 188 -0.58 13.24 -2.22
N ALA A 189 -0.96 12.23 -3.00
CA ALA A 189 -2.09 12.33 -3.91
C ALA A 189 -3.42 12.61 -3.19
N ILE A 190 -3.74 11.86 -2.12
CA ILE A 190 -5.01 12.00 -1.38
C ILE A 190 -5.08 13.25 -0.49
N LYS A 191 -3.93 13.74 0.00
CA LYS A 191 -3.85 14.94 0.85
C LYS A 191 -3.78 16.24 0.05
N SER A 192 -3.41 16.19 -1.24
CA SER A 192 -3.26 17.39 -2.06
C SER A 192 -4.55 17.84 -2.76
N LEU A 193 -5.57 17.00 -2.82
CA LEU A 193 -6.84 17.31 -3.48
C LEU A 193 -7.94 17.62 -2.46
N PRO A 194 -8.66 18.74 -2.58
CA PRO A 194 -9.80 19.03 -1.73
C PRO A 194 -10.98 18.11 -2.06
N ALA A 195 -11.67 17.60 -1.04
CA ALA A 195 -12.83 16.70 -1.19
C ALA A 195 -13.93 17.30 -2.08
N GLU A 196 -14.10 18.61 -2.04
CA GLU A 196 -15.11 19.33 -2.85
C GLU A 196 -14.85 19.25 -4.36
N ALA A 197 -13.60 19.06 -4.80
CA ALA A 197 -13.29 18.89 -6.21
C ALA A 197 -13.71 17.50 -6.74
N VAL A 198 -14.06 16.58 -5.87
CA VAL A 198 -14.35 15.20 -6.22
C VAL A 198 -15.83 15.02 -6.55
N GLU A 199 -16.13 14.42 -7.70
CA GLU A 199 -17.46 13.96 -8.09
C GLU A 199 -17.70 12.53 -7.60
N ARG A 200 -16.73 11.63 -7.85
CA ARG A 200 -16.77 10.24 -7.42
C ARG A 200 -15.37 9.66 -7.30
N ILE A 201 -15.24 8.61 -6.51
CA ILE A 201 -14.02 7.83 -6.35
C ILE A 201 -14.29 6.41 -6.86
N GLU A 202 -13.44 5.95 -7.76
CA GLU A 202 -13.50 4.62 -8.36
C GLU A 202 -12.36 3.77 -7.81
N VAL A 203 -12.67 2.63 -7.20
CA VAL A 203 -11.71 1.63 -6.71
C VAL A 203 -11.77 0.42 -7.63
N TYR A 204 -10.65 0.03 -8.19
CA TYR A 204 -10.59 -1.04 -9.19
C TYR A 204 -9.22 -1.73 -9.21
N ASN A 205 -9.18 -2.91 -9.84
CA ASN A 205 -7.91 -3.56 -10.16
C ASN A 205 -7.41 -3.04 -11.49
N LYS A 206 -6.33 -2.28 -11.45
CA LYS A 206 -5.64 -1.80 -12.65
C LYS A 206 -4.83 -2.94 -13.22
N LEU A 207 -5.15 -3.36 -14.42
CA LEU A 207 -4.36 -4.33 -15.17
C LEU A 207 -3.01 -3.71 -15.58
N SER A 208 -2.02 -4.55 -15.84
CA SER A 208 -0.78 -4.08 -16.44
C SER A 208 -1.05 -3.41 -17.79
N ASP A 209 -0.17 -2.53 -18.24
CA ASP A 209 -0.32 -1.85 -19.52
C ASP A 209 -0.31 -2.84 -20.70
N GLN A 210 0.37 -3.99 -20.54
CA GLN A 210 0.35 -5.08 -21.51
C GLN A 210 -1.02 -5.78 -21.53
N ALA A 211 -1.56 -6.09 -20.36
CA ALA A 211 -2.84 -6.76 -20.24
C ALA A 211 -4.00 -5.88 -20.77
N GLU A 212 -3.98 -4.58 -20.50
CA GLU A 212 -4.95 -3.64 -21.08
C GLU A 212 -4.90 -3.58 -22.61
N PHE A 213 -3.72 -3.67 -23.20
CA PHE A 213 -3.56 -3.61 -24.65
C PHE A 213 -3.93 -4.93 -25.33
N SER A 214 -3.48 -6.05 -24.78
CA SER A 214 -3.69 -7.39 -25.37
C SER A 214 -5.09 -7.95 -25.05
N GLY A 215 -5.73 -7.48 -23.99
CA GLY A 215 -6.95 -8.04 -23.43
C GLY A 215 -6.73 -9.35 -22.67
N MET A 216 -5.46 -9.75 -22.44
CA MET A 216 -5.08 -10.92 -21.64
C MET A 216 -4.55 -10.49 -20.28
N ASP A 217 -5.17 -10.97 -19.21
CA ASP A 217 -4.65 -10.77 -17.85
C ASP A 217 -3.34 -11.55 -17.69
N ASP A 218 -2.25 -10.82 -17.44
CA ASP A 218 -0.90 -11.39 -17.25
C ASP A 218 -0.53 -11.59 -15.78
N GLY A 219 -1.48 -11.31 -14.89
CA GLY A 219 -1.33 -11.43 -13.44
C GLY A 219 -0.63 -10.27 -12.74
N GLU A 220 -0.25 -9.26 -13.48
CA GLU A 220 0.42 -8.07 -12.94
C GLU A 220 -0.59 -6.93 -12.72
N SER A 221 -1.71 -7.23 -12.07
CA SER A 221 -2.69 -6.21 -11.67
C SER A 221 -2.42 -5.70 -10.25
N TYR A 222 -2.79 -4.45 -9.99
CA TYR A 222 -2.70 -3.82 -8.67
C TYR A 222 -3.95 -3.02 -8.35
N LYS A 223 -4.20 -2.82 -7.05
CA LYS A 223 -5.34 -2.02 -6.60
C LYS A 223 -5.05 -0.53 -6.80
N ALA A 224 -5.98 0.18 -7.43
CA ALA A 224 -5.86 1.60 -7.74
C ALA A 224 -7.14 2.36 -7.39
N ILE A 225 -6.97 3.67 -7.18
CA ILE A 225 -8.05 4.63 -7.03
C ILE A 225 -8.00 5.60 -8.22
N ASN A 226 -9.16 5.86 -8.84
CA ASN A 226 -9.35 6.96 -9.76
C ASN A 226 -10.28 8.01 -9.14
N ILE A 227 -9.77 9.20 -8.91
CA ILE A 227 -10.51 10.36 -8.43
C ILE A 227 -11.05 11.08 -9.64
N VAL A 228 -12.36 11.03 -9.83
CA VAL A 228 -13.02 11.76 -10.90
C VAL A 228 -13.42 13.13 -10.38
N THR A 229 -12.88 14.18 -11.00
CA THR A 229 -13.13 15.55 -10.59
C THR A 229 -14.41 16.09 -11.21
N ARG A 230 -15.06 17.03 -10.52
CA ARG A 230 -16.24 17.75 -11.02
C ARG A 230 -15.86 18.56 -12.26
N GLU A 231 -16.73 18.60 -13.24
CA GLU A 231 -16.46 19.27 -14.51
C GLU A 231 -16.08 20.76 -14.36
N ASN A 232 -16.79 21.48 -13.48
CA ASN A 232 -16.53 22.89 -13.19
C ASN A 232 -15.24 23.14 -12.41
N MET A 233 -14.57 22.10 -11.91
CA MET A 233 -13.33 22.18 -11.15
C MET A 233 -12.10 21.63 -11.89
N ARG A 234 -12.28 21.22 -13.13
CA ARG A 234 -11.19 20.83 -14.03
C ARG A 234 -10.34 22.00 -14.55
N GLN A 235 -10.76 23.23 -14.26
CA GLN A 235 -10.03 24.46 -14.59
C GLN A 235 -10.00 25.36 -13.37
N GLY A 236 -8.79 25.67 -12.87
CA GLY A 236 -8.64 26.53 -11.72
C GLY A 236 -7.34 26.33 -10.96
N ILE A 237 -7.20 27.11 -9.89
CA ILE A 237 -6.10 27.02 -8.93
C ILE A 237 -6.71 26.70 -7.58
N PHE A 238 -6.27 25.61 -6.97
CA PHE A 238 -6.75 25.20 -5.66
C PHE A 238 -5.67 24.51 -4.86
N GLY A 239 -5.84 24.49 -3.55
CA GLY A 239 -4.89 23.87 -2.65
C GLY A 239 -5.04 24.37 -1.23
N LYS A 240 -4.00 24.16 -0.43
CA LYS A 240 -3.95 24.50 0.99
C LYS A 240 -2.55 24.99 1.36
N ALA A 241 -2.45 26.07 2.08
CA ALA A 241 -1.21 26.55 2.67
C ALA A 241 -1.39 26.65 4.19
N TYR A 242 -0.38 26.31 4.96
CA TYR A 242 -0.41 26.40 6.40
C TYR A 242 0.95 26.78 6.96
N ALA A 243 0.91 27.50 8.09
CA ALA A 243 2.08 27.82 8.89
C ALA A 243 1.71 27.72 10.35
N GLY A 244 2.57 27.10 11.15
CA GLY A 244 2.36 26.93 12.57
C GLY A 244 3.68 27.07 13.34
N TYR A 245 3.57 27.59 14.55
CA TYR A 245 4.64 27.66 15.53
C TYR A 245 4.16 27.11 16.85
N GLY A 246 5.03 26.35 17.51
CA GLY A 246 4.75 25.76 18.80
C GLY A 246 5.96 25.78 19.72
N TYR A 247 5.69 25.55 21.00
CA TYR A 247 6.70 25.47 22.04
C TYR A 247 6.48 24.25 22.91
N ASP A 248 7.56 23.48 23.10
CA ASP A 248 7.65 22.32 23.95
C ASP A 248 8.28 22.74 25.30
N ALA A 249 7.48 22.75 26.36
CA ALA A 249 7.91 23.25 27.66
C ALA A 249 8.60 22.17 28.51
N ASP A 250 8.35 20.89 28.22
CA ASP A 250 8.60 19.78 29.13
C ASP A 250 9.76 18.87 28.74
N THR A 251 10.29 19.00 27.54
CA THR A 251 11.28 18.04 27.05
C THR A 251 12.71 18.52 27.20
N GLU A 252 13.58 17.58 27.54
CA GLU A 252 15.04 17.67 27.40
C GLU A 252 15.50 17.59 25.92
N THR A 253 14.56 17.72 24.97
CA THR A 253 14.85 17.61 23.55
C THR A 253 15.66 18.79 23.04
N GLU A 254 16.55 18.53 22.09
CA GLU A 254 17.42 19.50 21.43
C GLU A 254 16.68 20.70 20.81
N ALA A 255 15.38 20.55 20.50
CA ALA A 255 14.56 21.58 19.85
C ALA A 255 13.24 21.84 20.59
N LYS A 256 13.26 22.81 21.55
CA LYS A 256 12.02 23.28 22.20
C LYS A 256 11.08 24.02 21.28
N ASN A 257 11.62 24.72 20.27
CA ASN A 257 10.83 25.40 19.27
C ASN A 257 10.33 24.42 18.21
N LYS A 258 9.01 24.30 18.08
CA LYS A 258 8.34 23.48 17.08
C LYS A 258 7.82 24.36 15.96
N TYR A 259 7.97 23.91 14.73
CA TYR A 259 7.45 24.63 13.57
C TYR A 259 6.87 23.65 12.54
N MET A 260 5.90 24.16 11.81
CA MET A 260 5.25 23.45 10.72
C MET A 260 4.83 24.45 9.65
N VAL A 261 5.44 24.36 8.47
CA VAL A 261 5.12 25.19 7.31
C VAL A 261 4.95 24.30 6.11
N GLY A 262 3.90 24.50 5.35
CA GLY A 262 3.70 23.66 4.17
C GLY A 262 2.43 23.97 3.41
N GLY A 263 2.15 23.12 2.44
CA GLY A 263 0.94 23.20 1.65
C GLY A 263 1.09 22.57 0.27
N ASN A 264 0.01 22.67 -0.49
CA ASN A 264 -0.03 22.27 -1.88
C ASN A 264 -0.78 23.32 -2.72
N VAL A 265 -0.38 23.43 -3.98
CA VAL A 265 -1.08 24.26 -4.97
C VAL A 265 -1.21 23.49 -6.26
N ASN A 266 -2.43 23.41 -6.77
CA ASN A 266 -2.76 22.70 -7.99
C ASN A 266 -3.27 23.68 -9.04
N PHE A 267 -2.69 23.64 -10.22
CA PHE A 267 -3.06 24.42 -11.39
C PHE A 267 -3.62 23.46 -12.45
N PHE A 268 -4.93 23.49 -12.65
CA PHE A 268 -5.59 22.65 -13.64
C PHE A 268 -6.10 23.51 -14.79
N SER A 269 -5.77 23.16 -16.03
CA SER A 269 -6.17 23.85 -17.24
C SER A 269 -6.35 22.87 -18.39
N GLY A 270 -7.56 22.39 -18.60
CA GLY A 270 -7.87 21.41 -19.64
C GLY A 270 -7.10 20.08 -19.42
N SER A 271 -6.22 19.74 -20.36
CA SER A 271 -5.35 18.54 -20.24
C SER A 271 -4.14 18.74 -19.35
N SER A 272 -3.73 19.98 -19.15
CA SER A 272 -2.54 20.33 -18.38
C SER A 272 -2.84 20.41 -16.88
N ARG A 273 -2.00 19.80 -16.07
CA ARG A 273 -2.07 19.78 -14.61
C ARG A 273 -0.69 19.96 -14.03
N LEU A 274 -0.54 20.97 -13.20
CA LEU A 274 0.67 21.18 -12.42
C LEU A 274 0.29 21.20 -10.94
N SER A 275 0.98 20.39 -10.13
CA SER A 275 0.81 20.36 -8.68
C SER A 275 2.16 20.59 -8.00
N LEU A 276 2.18 21.48 -7.03
CA LEU A 276 3.33 21.80 -6.20
C LEU A 276 3.00 21.44 -4.75
N ILE A 277 3.92 20.78 -4.05
CA ILE A 277 3.80 20.43 -2.63
C ILE A 277 5.06 20.90 -1.92
N GLY A 278 4.90 21.42 -0.70
CA GLY A 278 6.00 21.74 0.21
C GLY A 278 5.65 21.39 1.64
N LEU A 279 6.62 20.85 2.39
CA LEU A 279 6.48 20.50 3.78
C LEU A 279 7.80 20.73 4.52
N PHE A 280 7.78 21.55 5.55
CA PHE A 280 8.92 21.88 6.40
C PHE A 280 8.46 21.84 7.85
N ASN A 281 8.97 20.89 8.65
CA ASN A 281 8.57 20.77 10.05
C ASN A 281 9.61 20.01 10.89
N ASN A 282 9.48 20.13 12.22
CA ASN A 282 10.18 19.33 13.21
C ASN A 282 9.22 18.65 14.20
N VAL A 283 8.03 18.30 13.77
CA VAL A 283 6.97 17.67 14.57
C VAL A 283 6.59 16.28 14.04
N ASN A 284 7.53 15.62 13.38
CA ASN A 284 7.35 14.28 12.79
C ASN A 284 6.24 14.18 11.74
N GLN A 285 5.78 15.30 11.16
CA GLN A 285 4.77 15.24 10.11
C GLN A 285 5.40 14.85 8.78
N GLN A 286 4.93 13.77 8.18
CA GLN A 286 5.35 13.28 6.87
C GLN A 286 4.18 13.34 5.89
N ASN A 287 4.44 13.83 4.68
CA ASN A 287 3.46 13.81 3.57
C ASN A 287 3.77 12.72 2.53
N PHE A 288 4.98 12.18 2.54
CA PHE A 288 5.44 11.20 1.57
C PHE A 288 5.39 9.79 2.18
N SER A 289 5.18 8.77 1.35
CA SER A 289 5.11 7.40 1.84
C SER A 289 6.44 6.95 2.43
N PHE A 290 6.39 6.17 3.52
CA PHE A 290 7.57 5.65 4.20
C PHE A 290 8.43 4.74 3.30
N GLU A 291 7.83 4.10 2.30
CA GLU A 291 8.52 3.22 1.34
C GLU A 291 9.54 3.98 0.49
N ASP A 292 9.35 5.29 0.32
CA ASP A 292 10.30 6.14 -0.38
C ASP A 292 11.60 6.38 0.39
N ILE A 293 11.61 6.17 1.71
CA ILE A 293 12.78 6.36 2.58
C ILE A 293 13.63 5.08 2.65
N LEU A 294 13.05 3.92 2.42
CA LEU A 294 13.73 2.62 2.58
C LEU A 294 14.57 2.18 1.37
N GLY A 295 14.50 2.87 0.24
CA GLY A 295 15.11 2.40 -1.01
C GLY A 295 16.64 2.29 -1.02
N VAL A 296 17.35 2.98 -0.11
CA VAL A 296 18.83 2.99 -0.06
C VAL A 296 19.39 2.80 1.36
N THR A 297 18.58 2.88 2.40
CA THR A 297 19.02 2.34 3.68
C THR A 297 19.17 0.84 3.48
N GLY A 298 20.30 0.48 2.89
CA GLY A 298 20.68 -0.90 2.67
C GLY A 298 20.45 -1.64 3.96
N ASN A 299 19.70 -2.69 3.88
CA ASN A 299 19.50 -3.67 4.91
C ASN A 299 20.88 -4.28 5.27
N SER A 300 21.69 -3.51 5.95
CA SER A 300 22.93 -3.96 6.60
C SER A 300 22.62 -4.37 8.05
N GLY A 301 21.65 -5.18 8.18
CA GLY A 301 21.25 -5.89 9.38
C GLY A 301 20.47 -7.09 8.90
N GLY A 302 21.19 -8.10 8.45
CA GLY A 302 20.66 -9.37 7.98
C GLY A 302 19.93 -10.14 9.06
N GLY A 303 18.78 -9.64 9.44
CA GLY A 303 17.77 -10.42 10.11
C GLY A 303 16.77 -10.91 9.08
N HIS A 304 17.09 -11.92 8.28
CA HIS A 304 16.10 -12.68 7.53
C HIS A 304 15.15 -13.48 8.45
N GLY A 305 15.02 -13.07 9.71
CA GLY A 305 14.02 -13.56 10.66
C GLY A 305 12.80 -12.67 10.81
N GLY A 306 12.79 -11.48 10.22
CA GLY A 306 11.60 -10.65 10.12
C GLY A 306 10.73 -11.15 8.98
N GLY A 307 10.01 -12.25 9.19
CA GLY A 307 9.04 -12.76 8.25
C GLY A 307 8.09 -11.64 7.85
N ARG A 308 7.59 -11.68 6.63
CA ARG A 308 6.51 -10.86 6.04
C ARG A 308 5.30 -10.62 6.97
N PHE A 309 5.35 -11.12 8.20
CA PHE A 309 4.39 -10.97 9.29
C PHE A 309 4.24 -9.55 9.81
N GLY A 310 5.27 -8.74 9.79
CA GLY A 310 5.17 -7.34 10.17
C GLY A 310 4.27 -6.49 9.26
N ARG A 311 3.93 -6.97 8.07
CA ARG A 311 3.04 -6.25 7.15
C ARG A 311 1.55 -6.41 7.44
N GLY A 312 1.13 -7.47 8.14
CA GLY A 312 -0.29 -7.73 8.41
C GLY A 312 -0.81 -7.11 9.70
N VAL A 313 -0.02 -7.10 10.73
CA VAL A 313 -0.43 -6.72 12.10
C VAL A 313 -0.04 -5.26 12.42
N GLY A 314 1.09 -4.79 11.91
CA GLY A 314 1.53 -3.40 12.10
C GLY A 314 0.78 -2.35 11.29
N GLN A 315 -0.06 -2.74 10.33
CA GLN A 315 -0.81 -1.80 9.48
C GLN A 315 -1.92 -1.06 10.22
N TYR A 316 -2.40 -1.58 11.34
CA TYR A 316 -3.52 -1.03 12.09
C TYR A 316 -3.09 -0.30 13.37
N MET A 317 -1.84 -0.44 13.78
CA MET A 317 -1.29 0.33 14.88
C MET A 317 -0.70 1.64 14.35
N VAL A 318 -0.87 2.73 15.10
CA VAL A 318 -0.11 3.96 14.87
C VAL A 318 1.36 3.57 14.90
N ARG A 319 2.05 3.62 13.76
CA ARG A 319 3.49 3.40 13.73
C ARG A 319 4.13 4.56 14.47
N HIS A 320 4.64 4.27 15.63
CA HIS A 320 5.52 5.21 16.33
C HIS A 320 6.74 5.42 15.44
N GLN A 321 7.04 6.68 15.19
CA GLN A 321 8.28 7.03 14.48
C GLN A 321 9.41 6.85 15.47
N ASP A 322 10.38 6.03 15.11
CA ASP A 322 11.58 5.86 15.90
C ASP A 322 12.38 7.18 15.89
N GLY A 323 12.26 7.97 16.95
CA GLY A 323 12.96 9.23 17.11
C GLY A 323 12.16 10.50 16.72
N VAL A 324 12.80 11.63 16.89
CA VAL A 324 12.29 12.96 16.53
C VAL A 324 12.90 13.41 15.21
N ALA A 325 12.05 13.61 14.20
CA ALA A 325 12.49 13.96 12.85
C ALA A 325 12.16 15.42 12.49
N SER A 326 13.13 16.08 11.87
CA SER A 326 12.92 17.30 11.08
C SER A 326 12.82 16.91 9.60
N VAL A 327 11.79 17.38 8.93
CA VAL A 327 11.46 17.03 7.55
C VAL A 327 11.41 18.27 6.69
N ASN A 328 12.13 18.25 5.55
CA ASN A 328 12.12 19.27 4.51
C ASN A 328 11.83 18.58 3.19
N ALA A 329 10.66 18.81 2.62
CA ALA A 329 10.22 18.10 1.44
C ALA A 329 9.56 19.04 0.43
N VAL A 330 9.87 18.81 -0.85
CA VAL A 330 9.29 19.53 -1.99
C VAL A 330 8.93 18.53 -3.08
N GLY A 331 7.74 18.67 -3.63
CA GLY A 331 7.27 17.82 -4.73
C GLY A 331 6.68 18.65 -5.86
N VAL A 332 6.92 18.23 -7.08
CA VAL A 332 6.33 18.78 -8.30
C VAL A 332 5.76 17.65 -9.12
N ASN A 333 4.52 17.79 -9.55
CA ASN A 333 3.88 16.85 -10.48
C ASN A 333 3.32 17.63 -11.67
N TYR A 334 3.65 17.18 -12.87
CA TYR A 334 3.12 17.75 -14.11
C TYR A 334 2.59 16.65 -15.02
N SER A 335 1.41 16.88 -15.60
CA SER A 335 0.87 16.00 -16.63
C SER A 335 0.17 16.78 -17.72
N ASP A 336 0.39 16.38 -18.98
CA ASP A 336 -0.29 16.98 -20.12
C ASP A 336 -0.44 15.98 -21.27
N THR A 337 -1.22 16.36 -22.27
CA THR A 337 -1.44 15.58 -23.48
C THR A 337 -1.25 16.48 -24.69
N TRP A 338 -0.37 16.09 -25.60
CA TRP A 338 0.04 16.87 -26.76
C TRP A 338 -0.30 16.19 -28.09
N GLY A 339 -0.43 17.00 -29.14
CA GLY A 339 -0.77 16.57 -30.48
C GLY A 339 -2.23 16.71 -30.83
N SER A 340 -2.57 16.83 -32.10
CA SER A 340 -3.92 17.11 -32.60
C SER A 340 -4.96 15.99 -32.30
N ARG A 341 -4.48 14.79 -31.94
CA ARG A 341 -5.30 13.61 -31.57
C ARG A 341 -4.88 13.00 -30.25
N ASP A 342 -4.38 13.81 -29.32
CA ASP A 342 -3.85 13.30 -28.04
C ASP A 342 -2.79 12.20 -28.24
N GLN A 343 -1.82 12.46 -29.14
CA GLN A 343 -0.84 11.46 -29.57
C GLN A 343 0.19 11.16 -28.51
N VAL A 344 0.58 12.15 -27.71
CA VAL A 344 1.61 12.02 -26.69
C VAL A 344 1.02 12.43 -25.34
N THR A 345 0.99 11.50 -24.39
CA THR A 345 0.67 11.80 -22.99
C THR A 345 1.97 11.80 -22.18
N PHE A 346 2.23 12.91 -21.53
CA PHE A 346 3.37 13.08 -20.63
C PHE A 346 2.86 13.20 -19.19
N GLN A 347 3.53 12.52 -18.27
CA GLN A 347 3.35 12.64 -16.83
C GLN A 347 4.74 12.62 -16.21
N GLY A 348 5.02 13.54 -15.31
CA GLY A 348 6.33 13.63 -14.65
C GLY A 348 6.17 14.10 -13.21
N SER A 349 7.01 13.58 -12.34
CA SER A 349 7.09 14.01 -10.95
C SER A 349 8.54 14.13 -10.49
N TYR A 350 8.79 15.13 -9.68
CA TYR A 350 10.04 15.29 -8.97
C TYR A 350 9.74 15.44 -7.48
N PHE A 351 10.51 14.74 -6.66
CA PHE A 351 10.47 14.85 -5.20
C PHE A 351 11.87 15.05 -4.64
N PHE A 352 11.96 16.02 -3.76
CA PHE A 352 13.06 16.16 -2.81
C PHE A 352 12.54 15.90 -1.41
N ASN A 353 13.27 15.08 -0.64
CA ASN A 353 13.00 14.84 0.77
C ASN A 353 14.31 14.81 1.55
N GLY A 354 14.49 15.76 2.45
CA GLY A 354 15.57 15.82 3.42
C GLY A 354 15.00 15.57 4.82
N THR A 355 15.53 14.57 5.52
CA THR A 355 15.15 14.26 6.90
C THR A 355 16.38 14.23 7.81
N ARG A 356 16.23 14.74 9.02
CA ARG A 356 17.18 14.53 10.10
C ARG A 356 16.41 13.94 11.28
N THR A 357 16.71 12.71 11.61
CA THR A 357 16.08 11.98 12.73
C THR A 357 17.10 11.81 13.85
N VAL A 358 16.69 12.14 15.07
CA VAL A 358 17.44 11.89 16.29
C VAL A 358 16.63 10.93 17.14
N ASN A 359 17.25 9.83 17.56
CA ASN A 359 16.61 8.84 18.38
C ASN A 359 17.49 8.48 19.59
N ARG A 360 16.86 8.40 20.76
CA ARG A 360 17.40 7.75 21.93
C ARG A 360 16.53 6.54 22.19
N ALA A 361 17.14 5.36 22.08
CA ALA A 361 16.45 4.09 22.20
C ALA A 361 16.94 3.34 23.45
N ARG A 362 16.01 2.82 24.21
CA ARG A 362 16.28 1.79 25.20
C ARG A 362 15.74 0.48 24.67
N THR A 363 16.52 -0.59 24.74
CA THR A 363 16.14 -1.91 24.28
C THR A 363 16.36 -2.93 25.38
N GLU A 364 15.35 -3.79 25.56
CA GLU A 364 15.42 -4.94 26.44
C GLU A 364 15.05 -6.17 25.61
N ARG A 365 15.93 -7.17 25.57
CA ARG A 365 15.70 -8.42 24.83
C ARG A 365 15.86 -9.59 25.78
N TRP A 366 14.94 -10.52 25.70
CA TRP A 366 14.95 -11.80 26.39
C TRP A 366 15.07 -12.91 25.37
N TYR A 367 15.93 -13.86 25.67
CA TYR A 367 16.15 -15.03 24.83
C TYR A 367 15.44 -16.25 25.44
N GLU A 368 14.93 -17.11 24.61
CA GLU A 368 14.29 -18.38 25.02
C GLU A 368 15.33 -19.52 24.91
N GLU A 369 15.27 -20.47 25.85
CA GLU A 369 16.13 -21.66 25.74
C GLU A 369 15.98 -22.35 24.36
N PRO A 370 17.08 -22.88 23.79
CA PRO A 370 18.37 -23.19 24.38
C PRO A 370 19.43 -22.06 24.27
N ALA A 371 19.03 -20.79 24.10
CA ALA A 371 19.98 -19.70 23.96
C ALA A 371 20.88 -19.57 25.24
N PRO A 372 22.18 -19.33 25.08
CA PRO A 372 23.11 -19.17 26.20
C PRO A 372 23.04 -17.81 26.88
N ILE A 373 22.16 -16.93 26.36
CA ILE A 373 21.93 -15.58 26.81
C ILE A 373 20.50 -15.48 27.31
N ASP A 374 20.31 -14.92 28.50
CA ASP A 374 19.00 -14.72 29.08
C ASP A 374 18.41 -13.35 28.68
N THR A 375 19.22 -12.31 28.86
CA THR A 375 18.76 -10.93 28.67
C THR A 375 19.84 -10.01 28.09
N LEU A 376 19.39 -9.01 27.36
CA LEU A 376 20.18 -7.93 26.79
C LEU A 376 19.50 -6.58 27.06
N PHE A 377 20.21 -5.65 27.70
CA PHE A 377 19.79 -4.28 27.93
C PHE A 377 20.73 -3.32 27.21
N THR A 378 20.18 -2.44 26.37
CA THR A 378 20.99 -1.43 25.70
C THR A 378 20.30 -0.06 25.71
N ASP A 379 21.14 0.97 25.87
CA ASP A 379 20.79 2.37 25.64
C ASP A 379 21.54 2.87 24.39
N GLY A 380 20.81 3.38 23.43
CA GLY A 380 21.33 3.82 22.16
C GLY A 380 21.00 5.28 21.85
N TYR A 381 21.93 5.97 21.23
CA TYR A 381 21.73 7.26 20.60
C TYR A 381 21.98 7.13 19.09
N SER A 382 21.07 7.63 18.28
CA SER A 382 21.30 7.67 16.84
C SER A 382 20.87 9.01 16.24
N ARG A 383 21.62 9.43 15.24
CA ARG A 383 21.32 10.58 14.40
C ARG A 383 21.47 10.17 12.94
N ILE A 384 20.41 10.28 12.19
CA ILE A 384 20.38 9.91 10.77
C ILE A 384 20.00 11.14 9.96
N GLN A 385 20.87 11.55 9.03
CA GLN A 385 20.52 12.53 8.00
C GLN A 385 20.32 11.80 6.68
N ASN A 386 19.20 12.06 6.03
CA ASN A 386 18.87 11.41 4.77
C ASN A 386 18.37 12.45 3.76
N PHE A 387 18.98 12.47 2.57
CA PHE A 387 18.56 13.30 1.44
C PHE A 387 18.21 12.40 0.27
N ASN A 388 16.99 12.52 -0.23
CA ASN A 388 16.50 11.75 -1.35
C ASN A 388 15.95 12.67 -2.44
N ASN A 389 16.42 12.47 -3.65
CA ASN A 389 15.91 13.13 -4.86
C ASN A 389 15.37 12.05 -5.80
N ARG A 390 14.14 12.19 -6.22
CA ARG A 390 13.50 11.24 -7.11
C ARG A 390 12.83 11.98 -8.26
N LEU A 391 13.12 11.51 -9.47
CA LEU A 391 12.48 11.97 -10.71
C LEU A 391 11.87 10.76 -11.41
N ASN A 392 10.58 10.84 -11.70
CA ASN A 392 9.87 9.83 -12.48
C ASN A 392 9.14 10.51 -13.63
N ALA A 393 9.10 9.82 -14.77
CA ALA A 393 8.26 10.24 -15.88
C ALA A 393 7.57 9.04 -16.54
N ARG A 394 6.47 9.30 -17.19
CA ARG A 394 5.76 8.36 -18.08
C ARG A 394 5.43 9.10 -19.36
N ILE A 395 5.90 8.56 -20.45
CA ILE A 395 5.66 9.08 -21.80
C ILE A 395 4.93 7.97 -22.56
N GLU A 396 3.70 8.24 -22.98
CA GLU A 396 2.94 7.32 -23.83
C GLU A 396 2.73 7.98 -25.18
N TRP A 397 3.26 7.36 -26.21
CA TRP A 397 3.21 7.82 -27.59
C TRP A 397 2.39 6.86 -28.45
N LYS A 398 1.26 7.33 -28.95
CA LYS A 398 0.46 6.65 -29.97
C LYS A 398 1.07 6.96 -31.34
N ILE A 399 1.96 6.05 -31.81
CA ILE A 399 2.68 6.21 -33.08
C ILE A 399 1.70 6.13 -34.25
N ALA A 400 0.74 5.20 -34.15
CA ALA A 400 -0.36 5.00 -35.08
C ALA A 400 -1.56 4.42 -34.34
N ASP A 401 -2.72 4.29 -35.00
CA ASP A 401 -3.94 3.74 -34.39
C ASP A 401 -3.77 2.30 -33.87
N ASN A 402 -2.83 1.56 -34.46
CA ASN A 402 -2.50 0.18 -34.08
C ASN A 402 -1.16 0.02 -33.34
N GLN A 403 -0.42 1.10 -33.09
CA GLN A 403 0.91 1.04 -32.48
C GLN A 403 1.06 2.08 -31.38
N SER A 404 1.66 1.67 -30.26
CA SER A 404 2.04 2.59 -29.20
C SER A 404 3.36 2.21 -28.54
N LEU A 405 4.08 3.23 -28.11
CA LEU A 405 5.31 3.12 -27.33
C LEU A 405 5.08 3.84 -26.00
N MET A 406 5.41 3.18 -24.92
CA MET A 406 5.41 3.78 -23.59
C MET A 406 6.81 3.64 -22.99
N ILE A 407 7.33 4.74 -22.42
CA ILE A 407 8.62 4.78 -21.74
C ILE A 407 8.39 5.37 -20.34
N ARG A 408 8.98 4.73 -19.34
CA ARG A 408 8.94 5.18 -17.95
C ARG A 408 10.37 5.27 -17.39
N PRO A 409 11.05 6.40 -17.56
CA PRO A 409 12.32 6.65 -16.88
C PRO A 409 12.09 7.06 -15.44
N GLY A 410 12.93 6.56 -14.54
CA GLY A 410 13.02 6.96 -13.14
C GLY A 410 14.48 7.13 -12.75
N LEU A 411 14.79 8.19 -12.02
CA LEU A 411 16.11 8.49 -11.47
C LEU A 411 15.95 8.74 -9.98
N SER A 412 16.84 8.20 -9.16
CA SER A 412 16.92 8.59 -7.76
C SER A 412 18.36 8.76 -7.32
N PHE A 413 18.59 9.78 -6.50
CA PHE A 413 19.85 10.05 -5.81
C PHE A 413 19.56 10.08 -4.33
N GLN A 414 20.36 9.37 -3.53
CA GLN A 414 20.23 9.38 -2.09
C GLN A 414 21.61 9.49 -1.43
N SER A 415 21.66 10.30 -0.36
CA SER A 415 22.75 10.24 0.63
C SER A 415 22.15 10.02 2.02
N ASN A 416 22.85 9.25 2.83
CA ASN A 416 22.45 8.92 4.18
C ASN A 416 23.70 8.93 5.08
N ASP A 417 23.64 9.73 6.15
CA ASP A 417 24.70 9.89 7.15
C ASP A 417 24.20 9.36 8.50
N PRO A 418 24.26 8.05 8.77
CA PRO A 418 23.95 7.51 10.08
C PRO A 418 25.13 7.67 11.03
N PHE A 419 24.81 8.12 12.23
CA PHE A 419 25.68 8.14 13.38
C PHE A 419 24.95 7.42 14.52
N SER A 420 25.59 6.46 15.18
CA SER A 420 25.01 5.78 16.33
C SER A 420 26.04 5.40 17.37
N THR A 421 25.61 5.44 18.62
CA THR A 421 26.29 4.86 19.76
C THR A 421 25.31 3.97 20.51
N THR A 422 25.76 2.81 20.93
CA THR A 422 24.96 1.88 21.73
C THR A 422 25.84 1.34 22.88
N TYR A 423 25.35 1.54 24.07
CA TYR A 423 25.96 1.01 25.28
C TYR A 423 24.99 0.08 25.99
N GLY A 424 25.48 -1.01 26.56
CA GLY A 424 24.60 -1.96 27.26
C GLY A 424 25.29 -3.10 27.95
N ARG A 425 24.47 -4.01 28.46
CA ARG A 425 24.91 -5.23 29.16
C ARG A 425 24.10 -6.42 28.68
N GLN A 426 24.75 -7.54 28.50
CA GLN A 426 24.16 -8.80 28.12
C GLN A 426 24.45 -9.83 29.20
N PHE A 427 23.42 -10.52 29.68
CA PHE A 427 23.50 -11.49 30.78
C PHE A 427 23.22 -12.89 30.26
N GLY A 428 23.87 -13.90 30.85
CA GLY A 428 23.66 -15.32 30.58
C GLY A 428 24.15 -16.17 31.73
N GLU A 429 23.98 -17.49 31.61
CA GLU A 429 24.41 -18.46 32.70
C GLU A 429 25.84 -18.30 33.11
N SER A 430 26.75 -17.90 32.22
CA SER A 430 28.18 -17.84 32.44
C SER A 430 28.69 -16.46 32.89
N GLY A 431 27.80 -15.48 33.08
CA GLY A 431 28.22 -14.13 33.46
C GLY A 431 27.57 -13.04 32.62
N TYR A 432 28.20 -11.87 32.52
CA TYR A 432 27.72 -10.77 31.72
C TYR A 432 28.83 -10.21 30.80
N SER A 433 28.42 -9.59 29.69
CA SER A 433 29.29 -8.82 28.81
C SER A 433 28.80 -7.40 28.62
N VAL A 434 29.71 -6.47 28.42
CA VAL A 434 29.41 -5.05 28.12
C VAL A 434 29.35 -4.89 26.61
N ILE A 435 28.39 -4.09 26.13
CA ILE A 435 28.28 -3.69 24.74
C ILE A 435 28.66 -2.22 24.64
N ASP A 436 29.63 -1.89 23.80
CA ASP A 436 30.01 -0.52 23.46
C ASP A 436 30.25 -0.43 21.95
N ASN A 437 29.20 -0.06 21.22
CA ASN A 437 29.24 0.01 19.78
C ASN A 437 29.09 1.46 19.30
N PHE A 438 29.91 1.81 18.33
CA PHE A 438 29.90 3.08 17.63
C PHE A 438 29.85 2.86 16.12
N GLU A 439 29.06 3.65 15.44
CA GLU A 439 29.03 3.70 13.98
C GLU A 439 28.91 5.16 13.53
N ASP A 440 29.80 5.58 12.64
CA ASP A 440 29.72 6.82 11.87
C ASP A 440 29.92 6.48 10.40
N ALA A 441 28.88 6.63 9.60
CA ALA A 441 28.90 6.18 8.23
C ALA A 441 28.41 7.26 7.26
N PHE A 442 28.90 7.16 6.03
CA PHE A 442 28.42 7.92 4.89
C PHE A 442 28.05 6.97 3.75
N ARG A 443 26.79 6.96 3.41
CA ARG A 443 26.22 6.11 2.37
C ARG A 443 25.64 7.01 1.27
N ASN A 444 26.09 6.86 0.04
CA ASN A 444 25.50 7.55 -1.09
C ASN A 444 25.27 6.58 -2.24
N GLY A 445 24.32 6.91 -3.10
CA GLY A 445 24.03 6.09 -4.26
C GLY A 445 23.04 6.73 -5.20
N TYR A 446 22.97 6.19 -6.38
CA TYR A 446 21.97 6.55 -7.36
C TYR A 446 21.40 5.32 -8.05
N SER A 447 20.15 5.44 -8.48
CA SER A 447 19.52 4.42 -9.30
C SER A 447 18.88 5.00 -10.55
N VAL A 448 18.98 4.25 -11.63
CA VAL A 448 18.32 4.51 -12.91
C VAL A 448 17.36 3.35 -13.16
N ASN A 449 16.08 3.64 -13.27
CA ASN A 449 15.04 2.68 -13.60
C ASN A 449 14.37 3.11 -14.89
N THR A 450 14.31 2.25 -15.89
CA THR A 450 13.64 2.58 -17.15
C THR A 450 12.89 1.36 -17.63
N SER A 451 11.60 1.51 -17.91
CA SER A 451 10.83 0.50 -18.64
C SER A 451 10.34 1.07 -19.96
N ALA A 452 10.32 0.22 -20.99
CA ALA A 452 9.80 0.55 -22.30
C ALA A 452 8.90 -0.57 -22.79
N ILE A 453 7.70 -0.23 -23.26
CA ILE A 453 6.72 -1.18 -23.77
C ILE A 453 6.31 -0.73 -25.17
N TYR A 454 6.66 -1.53 -26.16
CA TYR A 454 6.17 -1.37 -27.53
C TYR A 454 5.04 -2.36 -27.81
N ARG A 455 3.95 -1.87 -28.38
CA ARG A 455 2.73 -2.63 -28.58
C ARG A 455 2.20 -2.42 -29.99
N VAL A 456 1.87 -3.51 -30.70
CA VAL A 456 1.30 -3.45 -32.03
C VAL A 456 0.15 -4.44 -32.20
N ARG A 457 -0.92 -4.00 -32.86
CA ARG A 457 -2.03 -4.85 -33.32
C ARG A 457 -1.79 -5.28 -34.75
N LEU A 458 -1.87 -6.59 -35.00
CA LEU A 458 -1.48 -7.21 -36.28
C LEU A 458 -2.74 -7.66 -37.07
N GLY A 459 -3.35 -6.72 -37.80
CA GLY A 459 -4.47 -6.99 -38.72
C GLY A 459 -5.74 -7.52 -38.05
N LYS A 460 -5.76 -8.78 -37.64
CA LYS A 460 -6.93 -9.42 -37.01
C LYS A 460 -7.20 -8.83 -35.62
N PRO A 461 -8.45 -8.41 -35.27
CA PRO A 461 -8.77 -7.93 -33.93
C PRO A 461 -8.41 -8.95 -32.84
N GLY A 462 -7.65 -8.51 -31.80
CA GLY A 462 -7.15 -9.36 -30.72
C GLY A 462 -5.81 -10.04 -31.00
N ARG A 463 -5.26 -9.96 -32.23
CA ARG A 463 -3.90 -10.40 -32.54
C ARG A 463 -2.94 -9.27 -32.19
N THR A 464 -2.05 -9.52 -31.22
CA THR A 464 -1.10 -8.50 -30.72
C THR A 464 0.30 -9.07 -30.58
N LEU A 465 1.28 -8.18 -30.76
CA LEU A 465 2.66 -8.41 -30.37
C LEU A 465 3.07 -7.33 -29.39
N THR A 466 3.59 -7.71 -28.23
CA THR A 466 4.14 -6.81 -27.22
C THR A 466 5.58 -7.14 -26.95
N VAL A 467 6.40 -6.11 -26.86
CA VAL A 467 7.80 -6.19 -26.46
C VAL A 467 8.00 -5.28 -25.26
N ASP A 468 8.33 -5.87 -24.12
CA ASP A 468 8.63 -5.15 -22.88
C ASP A 468 10.13 -5.23 -22.61
N GLY A 469 10.72 -4.12 -22.23
CA GLY A 469 12.07 -4.03 -21.72
C GLY A 469 12.10 -3.27 -20.39
N PHE A 470 12.89 -3.77 -19.46
CA PHE A 470 13.16 -3.08 -18.20
C PHE A 470 14.64 -3.08 -17.92
N PHE A 471 15.17 -1.93 -17.59
CA PHE A 471 16.54 -1.70 -17.15
C PHE A 471 16.54 -1.04 -15.78
N ASN A 472 17.31 -1.61 -14.86
CA ASN A 472 17.60 -1.01 -13.59
C ASN A 472 19.11 -1.02 -13.37
N TYR A 473 19.67 0.12 -13.04
CA TYR A 473 21.05 0.26 -12.59
C TYR A 473 21.05 0.90 -11.20
N PHE A 474 21.87 0.38 -10.33
CA PHE A 474 22.06 0.89 -8.98
C PHE A 474 23.56 0.92 -8.67
N ASP A 475 24.05 2.04 -8.19
CA ASP A 475 25.40 2.24 -7.71
C ASP A 475 25.34 2.81 -6.28
N SER A 476 26.15 2.29 -5.39
CA SER A 476 26.20 2.78 -4.03
C SER A 476 27.63 2.67 -3.47
N GLN A 477 27.96 3.64 -2.62
CA GLN A 477 29.17 3.67 -1.84
C GLN A 477 28.80 3.74 -0.36
N ASN A 478 29.37 2.87 0.43
CA ASN A 478 29.25 2.88 1.88
C ASN A 478 30.65 3.02 2.48
N LYS A 479 30.88 4.07 3.28
CA LYS A 479 32.07 4.27 4.09
C LYS A 479 31.62 4.33 5.54
N GLN A 480 32.28 3.60 6.40
CA GLN A 480 31.89 3.47 7.80
C GLN A 480 33.12 3.38 8.69
N ASN A 481 33.15 4.21 9.72
CA ASN A 481 34.01 4.06 10.86
C ASN A 481 33.20 3.42 11.99
N SER A 482 33.71 2.41 12.61
CA SER A 482 33.03 1.75 13.71
C SER A 482 34.01 1.21 14.74
N HIS A 483 33.58 1.15 15.99
CA HIS A 483 34.21 0.31 16.97
C HIS A 483 33.18 -0.54 17.70
N THR A 484 33.64 -1.66 18.17
CA THR A 484 32.87 -2.59 19.00
C THR A 484 33.81 -3.22 20.01
N ASN A 485 33.30 -3.74 21.12
CA ASN A 485 34.10 -4.48 22.05
C ASN A 485 34.55 -5.81 21.45
N ASP A 486 35.78 -6.25 21.85
CA ASP A 486 36.23 -7.63 21.68
C ASP A 486 35.69 -8.46 22.86
N PHE A 487 34.56 -9.10 22.62
CA PHE A 487 33.85 -9.79 23.69
C PHE A 487 34.48 -11.12 24.05
N GLY A 488 35.24 -11.15 25.16
CA GLY A 488 35.35 -12.37 25.91
C GLY A 488 34.12 -12.54 26.82
N ILE A 489 33.46 -13.70 26.82
CA ILE A 489 32.62 -14.07 27.95
C ILE A 489 33.56 -14.22 29.15
N TYR A 490 33.27 -13.49 30.20
CA TYR A 490 34.17 -13.42 31.39
C TYR A 490 34.14 -14.70 32.27
N GLU A 491 34.08 -15.91 31.67
CA GLU A 491 34.26 -17.19 32.36
C GLU A 491 35.66 -17.37 32.96
N ASP A 492 36.67 -16.68 32.41
CA ASP A 492 38.10 -16.81 32.81
C ASP A 492 38.54 -15.80 33.85
N TYR A 493 37.65 -15.00 34.44
CA TYR A 493 37.97 -14.04 35.49
C TYR A 493 37.16 -14.29 36.78
N PRO A 494 37.48 -15.37 37.54
CA PRO A 494 36.77 -15.65 38.78
C PRO A 494 37.00 -14.65 39.90
N ASP A 495 37.98 -13.75 39.77
CA ASP A 495 38.35 -12.73 40.75
C ASP A 495 37.92 -11.30 40.40
N LEU A 496 37.00 -11.12 39.43
CA LEU A 496 36.51 -9.79 39.14
C LEU A 496 35.65 -9.26 40.30
N ASP A 497 36.08 -8.08 40.77
CA ASP A 497 35.31 -7.24 41.68
C ASP A 497 33.87 -7.13 41.13
N PRO A 498 32.85 -7.24 41.97
CA PRO A 498 31.43 -7.09 41.52
C PRO A 498 31.17 -5.73 40.89
N ASP A 499 32.13 -4.81 40.91
CA ASP A 499 32.08 -3.52 40.21
C ASP A 499 33.40 -3.24 39.50
N PRO A 500 33.80 -4.05 38.47
CA PRO A 500 35.04 -3.87 37.74
C PRO A 500 35.08 -2.49 37.11
N ASP A 501 36.28 -1.84 37.17
CA ASP A 501 36.47 -0.54 36.52
C ASP A 501 36.14 -0.69 35.01
N GLU A 502 35.20 0.09 34.54
CA GLU A 502 34.59 -0.02 33.19
C GLU A 502 35.64 0.01 32.08
N ASN A 503 36.82 0.53 32.35
CA ASN A 503 37.95 0.59 31.44
C ASN A 503 38.73 -0.76 31.33
N ASP A 504 38.67 -1.62 32.31
CA ASP A 504 39.34 -2.94 32.27
C ASP A 504 38.56 -3.95 31.39
N LEU A 505 37.30 -3.65 31.11
CA LEU A 505 36.40 -4.47 30.32
C LEU A 505 36.33 -4.08 28.81
N LYS A 506 37.06 -3.01 28.41
CA LYS A 506 36.97 -2.45 27.05
C LYS A 506 38.20 -2.73 26.20
N LYS A 507 38.24 -3.89 25.54
CA LYS A 507 39.11 -4.05 24.38
C LYS A 507 38.35 -3.69 23.12
N LEU A 508 38.46 -2.42 22.70
CA LEU A 508 37.75 -1.91 21.52
C LEU A 508 38.49 -2.31 20.24
N ILE A 509 37.72 -2.81 19.28
CA ILE A 509 38.20 -3.10 17.93
C ILE A 509 37.71 -1.97 17.02
N TYR A 510 38.65 -1.15 16.55
CA TYR A 510 38.39 -0.05 15.63
C TYR A 510 38.46 -0.54 14.18
N GLN A 511 37.47 -0.18 13.37
CA GLN A 511 37.40 -0.63 11.99
C GLN A 511 36.98 0.52 11.08
N ARG A 512 37.59 0.55 9.90
CA ARG A 512 37.12 1.39 8.79
C ARG A 512 36.76 0.54 7.61
N MET A 513 35.50 0.62 7.19
CA MET A 513 34.95 -0.13 6.07
C MET A 513 34.70 0.78 4.88
N MET A 514 35.03 0.29 3.69
CA MET A 514 34.65 0.88 2.41
C MET A 514 34.02 -0.23 1.56
N ASN A 515 32.78 0.02 1.07
CA ASN A 515 32.04 -0.97 0.29
C ASN A 515 31.38 -0.32 -0.92
N PRO A 516 32.12 -0.05 -2.01
CA PRO A 516 31.51 0.27 -3.29
C PRO A 516 30.79 -0.96 -3.85
N SER A 517 29.56 -0.77 -4.29
CA SER A 517 28.78 -1.82 -4.90
C SER A 517 27.92 -1.28 -6.04
N TYR A 518 27.80 -2.06 -7.09
CA TYR A 518 26.84 -1.75 -8.16
C TYR A 518 26.14 -3.02 -8.66
N ARG A 519 24.92 -2.81 -9.13
CA ARG A 519 24.12 -3.87 -9.72
C ARG A 519 23.34 -3.34 -10.92
N TYR A 520 23.13 -4.19 -11.90
CA TYR A 520 22.17 -3.89 -12.96
C TYR A 520 21.31 -5.10 -13.31
N ARG A 521 20.09 -4.80 -13.70
CA ARG A 521 19.09 -5.79 -14.09
C ARG A 521 18.54 -5.41 -15.45
N LEU A 522 18.51 -6.37 -16.33
CA LEU A 522 17.90 -6.29 -17.64
C LEU A 522 16.79 -7.34 -17.69
N ASN A 523 15.55 -6.94 -17.93
CA ASN A 523 14.45 -7.85 -18.18
C ASN A 523 13.91 -7.60 -19.58
N GLY A 524 13.56 -8.67 -20.27
CA GLY A 524 12.90 -8.62 -21.56
C GLY A 524 11.71 -9.57 -21.58
N ARG A 525 10.62 -9.15 -22.20
CA ARG A 525 9.44 -9.97 -22.41
C ARG A 525 8.95 -9.77 -23.85
N LEU A 526 8.71 -10.86 -24.55
CA LEU A 526 8.06 -10.89 -25.83
C LEU A 526 6.80 -11.73 -25.70
N THR A 527 5.65 -11.16 -26.04
CA THR A 527 4.37 -11.86 -25.98
C THR A 527 3.62 -11.71 -27.31
N TYR A 528 3.34 -12.83 -27.95
CA TYR A 528 2.44 -12.91 -29.10
C TYR A 528 1.09 -13.47 -28.66
N THR A 529 0.00 -12.81 -29.08
CA THR A 529 -1.37 -13.21 -28.73
C THR A 529 -2.17 -13.45 -30.02
N GLU A 530 -2.85 -14.59 -30.11
CA GLU A 530 -3.69 -15.00 -31.23
C GLU A 530 -5.14 -15.25 -30.73
N PRO A 531 -6.15 -14.57 -31.27
CA PRO A 531 -7.54 -14.87 -30.99
C PRO A 531 -7.96 -16.15 -31.73
N VAL A 532 -8.38 -17.17 -30.98
CA VAL A 532 -8.87 -18.46 -31.50
C VAL A 532 -10.38 -18.49 -31.59
N SER A 533 -11.08 -17.69 -30.76
CA SER A 533 -12.54 -17.50 -30.86
C SER A 533 -12.93 -16.09 -30.45
N LYS A 534 -14.23 -15.77 -30.53
CA LYS A 534 -14.78 -14.48 -30.05
C LYS A 534 -14.47 -14.21 -28.56
N TYR A 535 -14.31 -15.28 -27.78
CA TYR A 535 -14.16 -15.21 -26.33
C TYR A 535 -12.83 -15.76 -25.83
N SER A 536 -12.00 -16.34 -26.69
CA SER A 536 -10.78 -17.02 -26.29
C SER A 536 -9.58 -16.58 -27.10
N GLN A 537 -8.45 -16.47 -26.44
CA GLN A 537 -7.15 -16.13 -27.01
C GLN A 537 -6.10 -17.11 -26.47
N VAL A 538 -5.11 -17.40 -27.29
CA VAL A 538 -3.90 -18.11 -26.88
C VAL A 538 -2.70 -17.17 -27.01
N SER A 539 -1.68 -17.40 -26.21
CA SER A 539 -0.44 -16.63 -26.31
C SER A 539 0.78 -17.52 -26.23
N LEU A 540 1.87 -17.02 -26.76
CA LEU A 540 3.21 -17.55 -26.53
C LEU A 540 4.05 -16.45 -25.94
N GLY A 541 4.58 -16.68 -24.74
CA GLY A 541 5.40 -15.73 -24.00
C GLY A 541 6.83 -16.21 -23.85
N TYR A 542 7.80 -15.36 -24.18
CA TYR A 542 9.21 -15.55 -23.84
C TYR A 542 9.62 -14.45 -22.87
N ARG A 543 10.25 -14.83 -21.77
CA ARG A 543 10.75 -13.90 -20.73
C ARG A 543 12.24 -14.17 -20.51
N THR A 544 13.01 -13.12 -20.38
CA THR A 544 14.42 -13.21 -19.99
C THR A 544 14.74 -12.18 -18.93
N SER A 545 15.60 -12.55 -18.00
CA SER A 545 16.12 -11.66 -16.96
C SER A 545 17.61 -11.89 -16.82
N TYR A 546 18.38 -10.83 -16.77
CA TYR A 546 19.79 -10.85 -16.46
C TYR A 546 20.06 -9.88 -15.32
N ASN A 547 20.54 -10.39 -14.20
CA ASN A 547 20.92 -9.60 -13.02
C ASN A 547 22.43 -9.76 -12.84
N TYR A 548 23.14 -8.65 -12.70
CA TYR A 548 24.54 -8.60 -12.34
C TYR A 548 24.72 -7.77 -11.08
N GLN A 549 25.59 -8.23 -10.18
CA GLN A 549 25.94 -7.54 -8.97
C GLN A 549 27.44 -7.71 -8.69
N GLN A 550 28.05 -6.60 -8.24
CA GLN A 550 29.43 -6.59 -7.75
C GLN A 550 29.50 -5.78 -6.48
N SER A 551 30.30 -6.27 -5.52
CA SER A 551 30.62 -5.60 -4.27
C SER A 551 32.10 -5.80 -3.96
N ASP A 552 32.77 -4.77 -3.43
CA ASP A 552 34.17 -4.81 -3.03
C ASP A 552 34.32 -4.25 -1.62
N LYS A 553 33.83 -5.02 -0.61
CA LYS A 553 33.96 -4.66 0.81
C LYS A 553 35.41 -4.79 1.24
N LYS A 554 36.01 -3.69 1.65
CA LYS A 554 37.32 -3.58 2.27
C LYS A 554 37.16 -3.08 3.69
N THR A 555 37.58 -3.88 4.66
CA THR A 555 37.57 -3.51 6.08
C THR A 555 39.00 -3.51 6.58
N TYR A 556 39.38 -2.47 7.26
CA TYR A 556 40.68 -2.27 7.86
C TYR A 556 40.53 -2.25 9.36
N ARG A 557 41.44 -2.96 10.09
CA ARG A 557 41.60 -2.76 11.52
C ARG A 557 42.48 -1.54 11.73
N THR A 558 42.00 -0.57 12.47
CA THR A 558 42.63 0.75 12.64
C THR A 558 42.88 1.05 14.11
N GLY A 559 43.51 2.18 14.40
CA GLY A 559 43.51 2.82 15.72
C GLY A 559 42.23 3.70 15.87
N GLU A 560 42.18 4.43 16.97
CA GLU A 560 41.08 5.35 17.31
C GLU A 560 40.86 6.48 16.28
N ASP A 561 41.88 6.83 15.52
CA ASP A 561 41.84 7.86 14.47
C ASP A 561 41.25 7.38 13.16
N TYR A 562 40.97 6.07 13.06
CA TYR A 562 40.47 5.41 11.83
C TYR A 562 41.34 5.68 10.58
N ASP A 563 42.66 5.97 10.78
CA ASP A 563 43.59 6.13 9.67
C ASP A 563 43.94 4.78 9.04
N ILE A 564 43.85 4.71 7.71
CA ILE A 564 44.19 3.50 6.92
C ILE A 564 45.50 3.62 6.15
N THR A 565 46.28 4.68 6.40
CA THR A 565 47.53 4.94 5.67
C THR A 565 48.54 3.82 5.95
N GLY A 566 48.93 3.12 4.90
CA GLY A 566 49.87 1.99 5.00
C GLY A 566 49.27 0.66 5.49
N LEU A 567 47.98 0.61 5.83
CA LEU A 567 47.29 -0.59 6.23
C LEU A 567 46.81 -1.42 5.04
N LEU A 568 46.84 -2.72 5.15
CA LEU A 568 46.20 -3.65 4.22
C LEU A 568 44.79 -4.00 4.73
N PRO A 569 43.83 -4.23 3.83
CA PRO A 569 42.53 -4.72 4.23
C PRO A 569 42.65 -6.06 4.96
N ASP A 570 41.91 -6.21 6.07
CA ASP A 570 41.83 -7.46 6.80
C ASP A 570 41.16 -8.54 5.91
N PRO A 571 41.82 -9.67 5.65
CA PRO A 571 41.29 -10.70 4.74
C PRO A 571 40.02 -11.36 5.26
N LEU A 572 39.84 -11.48 6.58
CA LEU A 572 38.66 -12.12 7.21
C LEU A 572 37.42 -11.18 7.21
N LEU A 573 37.67 -9.86 7.32
CA LEU A 573 36.63 -8.84 7.37
C LEU A 573 36.29 -8.27 5.98
N SER A 574 37.10 -8.58 4.99
CA SER A 574 36.98 -8.03 3.62
C SER A 574 36.48 -9.09 2.66
N ASN A 575 35.49 -8.74 1.85
CA ASN A 575 34.89 -9.63 0.87
C ASN A 575 34.64 -8.89 -0.43
N ALA A 576 35.17 -9.42 -1.52
CA ALA A 576 34.89 -8.92 -2.86
C ALA A 576 34.28 -10.05 -3.71
N TYR A 577 33.14 -9.76 -4.33
CA TYR A 577 32.46 -10.74 -5.17
C TYR A 577 31.81 -10.09 -6.37
N LYS A 578 31.61 -10.88 -7.40
CA LYS A 578 30.73 -10.57 -8.52
C LYS A 578 29.81 -11.75 -8.81
N SER A 579 28.61 -11.47 -9.23
CA SER A 579 27.65 -12.51 -9.59
C SER A 579 26.77 -12.10 -10.75
N SER A 580 26.40 -13.08 -11.55
CA SER A 580 25.38 -12.93 -12.58
C SER A 580 24.32 -14.01 -12.44
N TYR A 581 23.08 -13.60 -12.62
CA TYR A 581 21.94 -14.50 -12.60
C TYR A 581 21.09 -14.30 -13.84
N THR A 582 20.99 -15.35 -14.66
CA THR A 582 20.26 -15.34 -15.92
C THR A 582 19.06 -16.27 -15.84
N VAL A 583 17.91 -15.79 -16.28
CA VAL A 583 16.67 -16.58 -16.35
C VAL A 583 16.10 -16.49 -17.74
N HIS A 584 15.72 -17.64 -18.30
CA HIS A 584 14.96 -17.75 -19.54
C HIS A 584 13.70 -18.55 -19.26
N SER A 585 12.55 -18.03 -19.69
CA SER A 585 11.27 -18.70 -19.51
C SER A 585 10.48 -18.64 -20.81
N LEU A 586 9.97 -19.79 -21.25
CA LEU A 586 9.14 -19.90 -22.45
C LEU A 586 7.88 -20.69 -22.10
N GLY A 587 6.73 -20.21 -22.56
CA GLY A 587 5.51 -20.94 -22.26
C GLY A 587 4.25 -20.41 -22.96
N PRO A 588 3.23 -21.28 -23.11
CA PRO A 588 1.92 -20.92 -23.61
C PRO A 588 1.07 -20.23 -22.55
N GLY A 589 0.12 -19.43 -23.02
CA GLY A 589 -0.95 -18.86 -22.23
C GLY A 589 -2.31 -19.05 -22.90
N PHE A 590 -3.34 -19.08 -22.11
CA PHE A 590 -4.75 -19.14 -22.54
C PHE A 590 -5.55 -18.09 -21.78
N ASN A 591 -6.44 -17.39 -22.48
CA ASN A 591 -7.37 -16.43 -21.90
C ASN A 591 -8.78 -16.68 -22.44
N TYR A 592 -9.76 -16.62 -21.55
CA TYR A 592 -11.19 -16.68 -21.85
C TYR A 592 -11.87 -15.49 -21.18
N SER A 593 -12.67 -14.74 -21.95
CA SER A 593 -13.41 -13.57 -21.46
C SER A 593 -14.79 -13.53 -22.09
N LYS A 594 -15.83 -13.73 -21.27
CA LYS A 594 -17.24 -13.66 -21.68
C LYS A 594 -18.10 -13.07 -20.58
N ASP A 595 -18.98 -12.13 -20.92
CA ASP A 595 -20.01 -11.58 -20.02
C ASP A 595 -19.50 -11.13 -18.65
N ARG A 596 -18.33 -10.47 -18.57
CA ARG A 596 -17.61 -10.05 -17.37
C ARG A 596 -16.88 -11.17 -16.60
N ASN A 597 -17.00 -12.44 -17.03
CA ASN A 597 -16.20 -13.52 -16.47
C ASN A 597 -14.92 -13.65 -17.27
N THR A 598 -13.79 -13.72 -16.58
CA THR A 598 -12.48 -13.88 -17.18
C THR A 598 -11.74 -15.04 -16.54
N PHE A 599 -10.99 -15.76 -17.34
CA PHE A 599 -10.05 -16.77 -16.89
C PHE A 599 -8.79 -16.67 -17.75
N ALA A 600 -7.63 -16.55 -17.10
CA ALA A 600 -6.35 -16.62 -17.79
C ALA A 600 -5.44 -17.62 -17.09
N ALA A 601 -4.68 -18.38 -17.88
CA ALA A 601 -3.69 -19.32 -17.40
C ALA A 601 -2.43 -19.22 -18.25
N ASN A 602 -1.27 -19.15 -17.60
CA ASN A 602 0.04 -19.14 -18.22
C ASN A 602 0.91 -20.19 -17.55
N VAL A 603 1.63 -20.99 -18.31
CA VAL A 603 2.58 -21.99 -17.81
C VAL A 603 3.90 -21.80 -18.52
N TYR A 604 4.98 -21.65 -17.78
CA TYR A 604 6.31 -21.39 -18.31
C TYR A 604 7.29 -22.47 -17.86
N TYR A 605 8.04 -23.02 -18.79
CA TYR A 605 9.28 -23.71 -18.47
C TYR A 605 10.36 -22.65 -18.27
N GLN A 606 11.02 -22.71 -17.14
CA GLN A 606 12.03 -21.75 -16.68
C GLN A 606 13.38 -22.45 -16.51
N ARG A 607 14.40 -21.94 -17.16
CA ARG A 607 15.79 -22.27 -16.90
C ARG A 607 16.48 -21.06 -16.31
N SER A 608 17.12 -21.26 -15.16
CA SER A 608 17.91 -20.22 -14.50
C SER A 608 19.36 -20.70 -14.32
N SER A 609 20.30 -19.80 -14.46
CA SER A 609 21.72 -20.05 -14.22
C SER A 609 22.30 -18.94 -13.38
N LEU A 610 23.02 -19.35 -12.34
CA LEU A 610 23.80 -18.50 -11.45
C LEU A 610 25.28 -18.73 -11.72
N SER A 611 26.06 -17.66 -11.85
CA SER A 611 27.51 -17.69 -11.83
C SER A 611 27.98 -16.64 -10.84
N GLY A 612 28.77 -17.04 -9.85
CA GLY A 612 29.38 -16.19 -8.84
C GLY A 612 30.89 -16.44 -8.76
N GLU A 613 31.64 -15.41 -8.43
CA GLU A 613 33.08 -15.47 -8.20
C GLU A 613 33.42 -14.66 -6.95
N VAL A 614 34.09 -15.28 -6.01
CA VAL A 614 34.72 -14.63 -4.85
C VAL A 614 36.14 -14.22 -5.24
N ILE A 615 36.47 -12.93 -5.18
CA ILE A 615 37.71 -12.38 -5.80
C ILE A 615 38.88 -12.38 -4.83
N ARG A 616 38.66 -12.29 -3.49
CA ARG A 616 39.74 -12.03 -2.52
C ARG A 616 40.28 -13.24 -1.79
N THR A 617 39.46 -14.24 -1.51
CA THR A 617 39.83 -15.39 -0.67
C THR A 617 40.36 -16.61 -1.48
N GLY A 618 40.77 -16.35 -2.73
CA GLY A 618 41.04 -17.38 -3.71
C GLY A 618 39.82 -17.55 -4.59
N SER A 619 39.97 -17.57 -5.92
CA SER A 619 38.83 -17.56 -6.87
C SER A 619 38.02 -18.86 -6.72
N GLU A 620 37.02 -18.83 -5.87
CA GLU A 620 36.00 -19.86 -5.82
C GLU A 620 34.88 -19.48 -6.81
N GLU A 621 34.72 -20.28 -7.84
CA GLU A 621 33.68 -20.09 -8.84
C GLU A 621 32.43 -20.93 -8.50
N ILE A 622 31.33 -20.27 -8.26
CA ILE A 622 30.02 -20.89 -7.97
C ILE A 622 29.21 -20.90 -9.26
N LYS A 623 28.84 -22.09 -9.75
CA LYS A 623 27.99 -22.24 -10.94
C LYS A 623 26.84 -23.20 -10.65
N HIS A 624 25.63 -22.70 -10.74
CA HIS A 624 24.43 -23.50 -10.59
C HIS A 624 23.43 -23.24 -11.72
N ALA A 625 22.76 -24.30 -12.15
CA ALA A 625 21.67 -24.22 -13.12
C ALA A 625 20.44 -25.00 -12.63
N TYR A 626 19.28 -24.38 -12.73
CA TYR A 626 18.03 -24.92 -12.22
C TYR A 626 16.95 -24.88 -13.32
N ASN A 627 16.06 -25.88 -13.29
CA ASN A 627 14.94 -25.99 -14.20
C ASN A 627 13.65 -26.11 -13.38
N ASN A 628 12.68 -25.24 -13.66
CA ASN A 628 11.41 -25.20 -12.94
C ASN A 628 10.25 -24.99 -13.91
N VAL A 629 9.06 -25.35 -13.49
CA VAL A 629 7.82 -25.02 -14.21
C VAL A 629 7.07 -24.02 -13.34
N THR A 630 6.95 -22.78 -13.81
CA THR A 630 6.17 -21.75 -13.13
C THR A 630 4.84 -21.55 -13.81
N TYR A 631 3.80 -21.32 -13.01
CA TYR A 631 2.45 -21.10 -13.53
C TYR A 631 1.79 -19.90 -12.87
N PHE A 632 0.88 -19.30 -13.61
CA PHE A 632 0.00 -18.25 -13.16
C PHE A 632 -1.40 -18.50 -13.72
N MET A 633 -2.40 -18.51 -12.85
CA MET A 633 -3.81 -18.64 -13.22
C MET A 633 -4.61 -17.57 -12.47
N VAL A 634 -5.48 -16.88 -13.18
CA VAL A 634 -6.43 -15.94 -12.60
C VAL A 634 -7.82 -16.21 -13.15
N GLY A 635 -8.81 -16.24 -12.27
CA GLY A 635 -10.22 -16.32 -12.63
C GLY A 635 -10.99 -15.21 -11.92
N GLN A 636 -11.82 -14.49 -12.67
CA GLN A 636 -12.80 -13.56 -12.13
C GLN A 636 -14.20 -13.99 -12.56
N PHE A 637 -15.03 -14.27 -11.59
CA PHE A 637 -16.38 -14.77 -11.75
C PHE A 637 -17.37 -13.78 -11.15
N ASN A 638 -18.17 -13.16 -11.99
CA ASN A 638 -19.26 -12.29 -11.57
C ASN A 638 -20.50 -13.16 -11.42
N LEU A 639 -20.74 -13.66 -10.20
CA LEU A 639 -21.84 -14.57 -9.87
C LEU A 639 -23.21 -13.93 -10.14
N ASN A 640 -23.29 -12.62 -9.88
CA ASN A 640 -24.41 -11.75 -10.24
C ASN A 640 -23.94 -10.27 -10.25
N ARG A 641 -24.88 -9.30 -10.24
CA ARG A 641 -24.54 -7.86 -10.27
C ARG A 641 -23.86 -7.35 -9.01
N GLU A 642 -24.04 -8.02 -7.89
CA GLU A 642 -23.55 -7.62 -6.57
C GLU A 642 -22.37 -8.48 -6.09
N ASN A 643 -22.16 -9.66 -6.68
CA ASN A 643 -21.21 -10.66 -6.17
C ASN A 643 -20.12 -10.95 -7.20
N THR A 644 -18.88 -10.72 -6.83
CA THR A 644 -17.69 -11.03 -7.62
C THR A 644 -16.74 -11.89 -6.80
N LEU A 645 -16.27 -12.99 -7.40
CA LEU A 645 -15.21 -13.84 -6.87
C LEU A 645 -14.00 -13.73 -7.80
N ARG A 646 -12.84 -13.40 -7.25
CA ARG A 646 -11.57 -13.42 -7.97
C ARG A 646 -10.61 -14.39 -7.29
N MET A 647 -9.94 -15.22 -8.08
CA MET A 647 -9.02 -16.25 -7.61
C MET A 647 -7.71 -16.14 -8.37
N PHE A 648 -6.61 -16.27 -7.65
CA PHE A 648 -5.25 -16.30 -8.19
C PHE A 648 -4.55 -17.55 -7.70
N LEU A 649 -3.92 -18.25 -8.61
CA LEU A 649 -3.00 -19.35 -8.29
C LEU A 649 -1.71 -19.09 -9.05
N ARG A 650 -0.59 -18.96 -8.32
CA ARG A 650 0.70 -18.72 -8.93
C ARG A 650 1.81 -19.49 -8.25
N SER A 651 2.85 -19.79 -9.00
CA SER A 651 4.11 -20.26 -8.46
C SER A 651 5.26 -19.34 -8.90
N TYR A 652 6.28 -19.29 -8.09
CA TYR A 652 7.50 -18.54 -8.37
C TYR A 652 8.68 -19.15 -7.63
N THR A 653 9.89 -18.85 -8.09
CA THR A 653 11.13 -19.27 -7.46
C THR A 653 11.86 -18.08 -6.89
N ASP A 654 12.35 -18.20 -5.67
CA ASP A 654 13.28 -17.26 -5.06
C ASP A 654 14.66 -17.91 -5.00
N ASN A 655 15.64 -17.24 -5.59
CA ASN A 655 16.99 -17.79 -5.68
C ASN A 655 17.82 -17.37 -4.49
N PRO A 656 18.80 -18.19 -4.08
CA PRO A 656 19.76 -17.80 -3.07
C PRO A 656 20.51 -16.53 -3.50
N GLU A 657 20.75 -15.64 -2.55
CA GLU A 657 21.64 -14.50 -2.75
C GLU A 657 23.10 -14.98 -2.80
N VAL A 658 23.97 -14.24 -3.49
CA VAL A 658 25.38 -14.66 -3.59
C VAL A 658 26.05 -14.72 -2.24
N THR A 659 25.73 -13.82 -1.33
CA THR A 659 26.23 -13.84 0.05
C THR A 659 25.82 -15.09 0.83
N GLN A 660 24.66 -15.65 0.52
CA GLN A 660 24.18 -16.90 1.12
C GLN A 660 24.90 -18.14 0.55
N LEU A 661 25.45 -18.04 -0.65
CA LEU A 661 26.17 -19.13 -1.32
C LEU A 661 27.68 -19.11 -1.06
N GLN A 662 28.23 -17.99 -0.61
CA GLN A 662 29.65 -17.85 -0.35
C GLN A 662 30.07 -18.66 0.88
N ASN A 663 30.95 -19.65 0.70
CA ASN A 663 31.53 -20.43 1.79
C ASN A 663 32.63 -19.62 2.51
N VAL A 664 32.31 -18.39 2.91
CA VAL A 664 33.21 -17.48 3.61
C VAL A 664 32.57 -17.10 4.94
N TYR A 665 33.39 -17.14 5.97
CA TYR A 665 33.00 -16.70 7.31
C TYR A 665 32.94 -15.17 7.34
N ASP A 666 31.83 -14.63 7.82
CA ASP A 666 31.73 -13.22 8.21
C ASP A 666 31.96 -13.14 9.72
N VAL A 667 33.15 -12.69 10.08
CA VAL A 667 33.60 -12.51 11.48
C VAL A 667 33.64 -11.03 11.85
N SER A 668 32.89 -10.17 11.12
CA SER A 668 32.81 -8.73 11.44
C SER A 668 32.20 -8.46 12.81
N ASP A 669 31.38 -9.39 13.29
CA ASP A 669 30.94 -9.50 14.66
C ASP A 669 31.40 -10.86 15.22
N ALA A 670 32.37 -10.85 16.14
CA ALA A 670 32.96 -12.07 16.67
C ALA A 670 31.97 -12.92 17.50
N GLN A 671 30.86 -12.32 17.95
CA GLN A 671 29.79 -13.04 18.67
C GLN A 671 28.77 -13.69 17.75
N TYR A 672 28.53 -13.13 16.57
CA TYR A 672 27.52 -13.57 15.64
C TYR A 672 28.12 -13.88 14.26
N ILE A 673 28.88 -14.98 14.23
CA ILE A 673 29.55 -15.41 12.99
C ILE A 673 28.54 -16.04 12.03
N THR A 674 28.63 -15.68 10.78
CA THR A 674 27.79 -16.26 9.72
C THR A 674 28.64 -16.86 8.61
N ARG A 675 28.13 -17.87 7.93
CA ARG A 675 28.75 -18.47 6.75
C ARG A 675 27.68 -18.80 5.70
N GLY A 676 27.99 -18.58 4.44
CA GLY A 676 27.13 -19.02 3.33
C GLY A 676 27.26 -20.53 3.07
N ASN A 677 26.30 -21.06 2.32
CA ASN A 677 26.23 -22.45 1.93
C ASN A 677 26.13 -22.56 0.41
N PRO A 678 27.16 -23.06 -0.29
CA PRO A 678 27.15 -23.15 -1.75
C PRO A 678 26.13 -24.16 -2.29
N ASP A 679 25.63 -25.09 -1.46
CA ASP A 679 24.70 -26.14 -1.88
C ASP A 679 23.23 -25.70 -1.83
N LEU A 680 22.94 -24.43 -1.57
CA LEU A 680 21.59 -23.92 -1.53
C LEU A 680 20.88 -24.04 -2.88
N ARG A 681 19.64 -24.48 -2.82
CA ARG A 681 18.71 -24.53 -3.94
C ARG A 681 17.71 -23.37 -3.89
N PRO A 682 17.17 -22.95 -5.04
CA PRO A 682 16.09 -21.97 -5.06
C PRO A 682 14.86 -22.46 -4.30
N SER A 683 14.27 -21.60 -3.50
CA SER A 683 12.96 -21.85 -2.91
C SER A 683 11.88 -21.85 -3.99
N TYR A 684 10.91 -22.74 -3.91
CA TYR A 684 9.80 -22.84 -4.85
C TYR A 684 8.47 -22.66 -4.13
N SER A 685 7.83 -21.52 -4.36
CA SER A 685 6.62 -21.08 -3.66
C SER A 685 5.38 -21.27 -4.51
N HIS A 686 4.28 -21.71 -3.87
CA HIS A 686 2.95 -21.81 -4.41
C HIS A 686 2.01 -20.93 -3.61
N ASN A 687 1.30 -20.04 -4.28
CA ASN A 687 0.41 -19.06 -3.65
C ASN A 687 -1.00 -19.15 -4.25
N LEU A 688 -2.00 -19.35 -3.39
CA LEU A 688 -3.42 -19.26 -3.69
C LEU A 688 -3.98 -18.01 -3.00
N SER A 689 -4.64 -17.15 -3.74
CA SER A 689 -5.37 -16.01 -3.18
C SER A 689 -6.79 -15.97 -3.72
N MET A 690 -7.76 -15.69 -2.86
CA MET A 690 -9.18 -15.59 -3.20
C MET A 690 -9.77 -14.32 -2.63
N HIS A 691 -10.49 -13.56 -3.45
CA HIS A 691 -11.15 -12.31 -3.08
C HIS A 691 -12.62 -12.41 -3.47
N TYR A 692 -13.50 -12.37 -2.49
CA TYR A 692 -14.94 -12.30 -2.70
C TYR A 692 -15.45 -10.93 -2.26
N VAL A 693 -16.20 -10.27 -3.13
CA VAL A 693 -16.82 -8.97 -2.87
C VAL A 693 -18.31 -9.07 -3.14
N ASN A 694 -19.11 -8.70 -2.14
CA ASN A 694 -20.54 -8.44 -2.29
C ASN A 694 -20.78 -6.95 -2.05
N SER A 695 -21.31 -6.23 -3.04
CA SER A 695 -21.61 -4.81 -2.94
C SER A 695 -23.05 -4.54 -3.37
N ASN A 696 -23.89 -4.22 -2.39
CA ASN A 696 -25.28 -3.83 -2.62
C ASN A 696 -25.39 -2.30 -2.60
N ALA A 697 -25.46 -1.70 -3.79
CA ALA A 697 -25.49 -0.26 -3.98
C ALA A 697 -26.76 0.40 -3.41
N GLU A 698 -27.91 -0.25 -3.48
CA GLU A 698 -29.18 0.29 -2.98
C GLU A 698 -29.19 0.41 -1.45
N LYS A 699 -28.61 -0.58 -0.76
CA LYS A 699 -28.50 -0.59 0.71
C LYS A 699 -27.22 0.06 1.22
N GLY A 700 -26.28 0.46 0.32
CA GLY A 700 -24.98 1.02 0.68
C GLY A 700 -24.12 0.07 1.51
N ARG A 701 -24.25 -1.26 1.30
CA ARG A 701 -23.54 -2.30 2.06
C ARG A 701 -22.47 -2.95 1.21
N THR A 702 -21.32 -3.18 1.81
CA THR A 702 -20.23 -3.89 1.16
C THR A 702 -19.68 -4.95 2.10
N PHE A 703 -19.66 -6.21 1.67
CA PHE A 703 -19.01 -7.33 2.35
C PHE A 703 -17.85 -7.81 1.51
N MET A 704 -16.73 -8.09 2.15
CA MET A 704 -15.54 -8.63 1.50
C MET A 704 -14.97 -9.76 2.32
N LEU A 705 -14.50 -10.80 1.63
CA LEU A 705 -13.75 -11.90 2.21
C LEU A 705 -12.50 -12.14 1.37
N MET A 706 -11.37 -12.12 2.02
CA MET A 706 -10.07 -12.42 1.42
C MET A 706 -9.47 -13.64 2.08
N PHE A 707 -8.86 -14.48 1.28
CA PHE A 707 -8.12 -15.65 1.72
C PHE A 707 -6.81 -15.76 0.95
N ARG A 708 -5.73 -16.06 1.64
CA ARG A 708 -4.45 -16.38 1.02
C ARG A 708 -3.80 -17.56 1.72
N ALA A 709 -3.22 -18.44 0.94
CA ALA A 709 -2.39 -19.52 1.41
C ALA A 709 -1.12 -19.59 0.55
N GLU A 710 0.01 -19.71 1.21
CA GLU A 710 1.32 -19.85 0.58
C GLU A 710 2.07 -21.01 1.24
N THR A 711 2.71 -21.85 0.42
CA THR A 711 3.63 -22.89 0.88
C THR A 711 4.89 -22.84 0.02
N THR A 712 6.03 -23.10 0.63
CA THR A 712 7.33 -23.04 -0.05
C THR A 712 8.07 -24.35 0.18
N GLN A 713 8.50 -24.95 -0.93
CA GLN A 713 9.43 -26.08 -0.98
C GLN A 713 10.86 -25.55 -1.02
N ASP A 714 11.80 -26.30 -0.45
CA ASP A 714 13.20 -25.88 -0.36
C ASP A 714 13.36 -24.45 0.22
N TYR A 715 12.53 -24.11 1.25
CA TYR A 715 12.58 -22.78 1.87
C TYR A 715 13.98 -22.49 2.39
N ILE A 716 14.56 -21.37 1.96
CA ILE A 716 15.89 -20.93 2.43
C ILE A 716 15.71 -20.34 3.81
N THR A 717 16.32 -20.99 4.80
CA THR A 717 16.26 -20.65 6.22
C THR A 717 17.64 -20.77 6.87
N THR A 718 17.70 -20.61 8.18
CA THR A 718 18.96 -20.67 8.93
C THR A 718 19.11 -21.94 9.74
N SER A 719 20.34 -22.43 9.83
CA SER A 719 20.84 -23.40 10.80
C SER A 719 21.70 -22.62 11.80
N THR A 720 21.25 -22.55 13.03
CA THR A 720 21.93 -21.81 14.11
C THR A 720 22.56 -22.78 15.10
N ARG A 721 23.80 -22.54 15.45
CA ARG A 721 24.51 -23.28 16.55
C ARG A 721 24.92 -22.30 17.61
N TYR A 722 24.62 -22.60 18.85
CA TYR A 722 25.02 -21.80 20.00
C TYR A 722 26.34 -22.25 20.59
N ARG A 723 27.22 -21.29 20.93
CA ARG A 723 28.55 -21.48 21.51
C ARG A 723 29.42 -22.55 20.81
N PRO A 724 29.46 -22.62 19.47
CA PRO A 724 30.34 -23.58 18.82
C PRO A 724 31.82 -23.13 18.96
N THR A 725 32.72 -24.09 18.98
CA THR A 725 34.15 -23.78 18.77
C THR A 725 34.43 -23.83 17.28
N LEU A 726 34.88 -22.71 16.70
CA LEU A 726 35.21 -22.59 15.29
C LEU A 726 36.71 -22.29 15.14
N GLU A 727 37.39 -23.02 14.29
CA GLU A 727 38.76 -22.72 13.88
C GLU A 727 38.72 -22.08 12.48
N ILE A 728 39.11 -20.83 12.40
CA ILE A 728 39.11 -20.04 11.18
C ILE A 728 40.51 -19.45 11.00
N ASP A 729 41.21 -19.81 9.94
CA ASP A 729 42.58 -19.35 9.64
C ASP A 729 43.54 -19.45 10.84
N ASN A 730 43.57 -20.62 11.50
CA ASN A 730 44.36 -20.88 12.71
C ASN A 730 44.02 -20.05 13.96
N THR A 731 42.87 -19.32 13.91
CA THR A 731 42.33 -18.60 15.06
C THR A 731 41.11 -19.35 15.60
N VAL A 732 41.07 -19.58 16.89
CA VAL A 732 39.92 -20.21 17.54
C VAL A 732 38.91 -19.12 17.95
N TYR A 733 37.71 -19.20 17.37
CA TYR A 733 36.57 -18.37 17.72
C TYR A 733 35.60 -19.17 18.56
N ARG A 734 35.01 -18.53 19.57
CA ARG A 734 33.93 -19.08 20.38
C ARG A 734 32.72 -18.11 20.35
N PRO A 735 32.04 -18.01 19.19
CA PRO A 735 30.93 -17.07 19.09
C PRO A 735 29.75 -17.54 19.95
N LEU A 736 28.91 -16.59 20.36
CA LEU A 736 27.63 -16.91 21.00
C LEU A 736 26.71 -17.65 20.03
N GLN A 737 26.75 -17.24 18.76
CA GLN A 737 25.93 -17.81 17.73
C GLN A 737 26.69 -17.94 16.42
N PHE A 738 26.59 -19.09 15.80
CA PHE A 738 27.04 -19.34 14.45
C PHE A 738 25.83 -19.70 13.58
N THR A 739 25.67 -19.01 12.44
CA THR A 739 24.53 -19.21 11.56
C THR A 739 24.98 -19.56 10.16
N GLU A 740 24.41 -20.63 9.61
CA GLU A 740 24.52 -21.03 8.20
C GLU A 740 23.15 -21.02 7.53
N TRP A 741 23.18 -20.87 6.22
CA TRP A 741 21.95 -21.01 5.42
C TRP A 741 21.69 -22.47 5.03
N THR A 742 20.43 -22.86 4.99
CA THR A 742 20.01 -24.22 4.60
C THR A 742 18.64 -24.20 3.91
N ASN A 743 18.32 -25.24 3.14
CA ASN A 743 16.99 -25.44 2.59
C ASN A 743 16.18 -26.38 3.50
N MET A 744 14.93 -26.02 3.79
CA MET A 744 14.00 -26.83 4.56
C MET A 744 12.58 -26.78 3.97
N ASP A 745 11.89 -27.93 3.99
CA ASP A 745 10.46 -27.97 3.67
C ASP A 745 9.61 -27.69 4.90
N GLY A 746 8.37 -27.21 4.66
CA GLY A 746 7.38 -27.06 5.71
C GLY A 746 7.07 -25.62 6.09
N TYR A 747 7.48 -24.66 5.25
CA TYR A 747 7.01 -23.27 5.34
C TYR A 747 5.55 -23.15 4.91
N TRP A 748 4.74 -22.47 5.73
CA TRP A 748 3.35 -22.14 5.48
C TRP A 748 3.03 -20.73 5.94
N ASP A 749 2.23 -20.02 5.13
CA ASP A 749 1.65 -18.71 5.45
C ASP A 749 0.20 -18.73 4.97
N VAL A 750 -0.75 -18.66 5.90
CA VAL A 750 -2.18 -18.70 5.60
C VAL A 750 -2.88 -17.59 6.37
N TRP A 751 -3.71 -16.82 5.69
CA TRP A 751 -4.55 -15.83 6.36
C TRP A 751 -5.92 -15.69 5.67
N ALA A 752 -6.91 -15.33 6.47
CA ALA A 752 -8.25 -14.97 6.03
C ALA A 752 -8.69 -13.68 6.71
N ARG A 753 -9.31 -12.80 5.95
CA ARG A 753 -9.84 -11.51 6.41
C ARG A 753 -11.24 -11.28 5.89
N ALA A 754 -12.14 -10.82 6.76
CA ALA A 754 -13.48 -10.39 6.37
C ALA A 754 -13.69 -8.94 6.78
N SER A 755 -14.40 -8.16 5.96
CA SER A 755 -14.85 -6.83 6.30
C SER A 755 -16.29 -6.61 5.85
N TYR A 756 -17.06 -5.86 6.66
CA TYR A 756 -18.44 -5.52 6.38
C TYR A 756 -18.72 -4.06 6.70
N GLY A 757 -18.99 -3.26 5.67
CA GLY A 757 -19.34 -1.86 5.77
C GLY A 757 -20.81 -1.61 5.47
N PHE A 758 -21.50 -0.84 6.32
CA PHE A 758 -22.92 -0.50 6.13
C PHE A 758 -23.30 0.83 6.81
N PRO A 759 -24.34 1.51 6.31
CA PRO A 759 -24.87 2.72 6.93
C PRO A 759 -25.73 2.38 8.15
N VAL A 760 -25.54 3.14 9.24
CA VAL A 760 -26.36 3.14 10.44
C VAL A 760 -27.24 4.39 10.41
N ASN A 761 -28.43 4.27 9.81
CA ASN A 761 -29.25 5.43 9.43
C ASN A 761 -29.77 6.25 10.62
N PHE A 762 -30.06 5.62 11.77
CA PHE A 762 -30.59 6.32 12.95
C PHE A 762 -29.60 7.31 13.57
N ILE A 763 -28.28 7.05 13.46
CA ILE A 763 -27.21 7.97 13.89
C ILE A 763 -26.53 8.68 12.68
N LYS A 764 -27.06 8.50 11.49
CA LYS A 764 -26.51 9.05 10.23
C LYS A 764 -25.00 8.86 10.14
N SER A 765 -24.54 7.62 10.30
CA SER A 765 -23.13 7.26 10.32
C SER A 765 -22.88 6.00 9.49
N ASN A 766 -21.63 5.72 9.16
CA ASN A 766 -21.21 4.49 8.48
C ASN A 766 -20.42 3.63 9.45
N LEU A 767 -20.75 2.35 9.55
CA LEU A 767 -20.05 1.36 10.36
C LEU A 767 -19.28 0.40 9.47
N ASN A 768 -18.00 0.22 9.76
CA ASN A 768 -17.14 -0.78 9.16
C ASN A 768 -16.66 -1.75 10.24
N LEU A 769 -16.92 -3.03 10.03
CA LEU A 769 -16.46 -4.13 10.88
C LEU A 769 -15.39 -4.91 10.09
N ARG A 770 -14.36 -5.37 10.78
CA ARG A 770 -13.35 -6.24 10.20
C ARG A 770 -12.93 -7.31 11.19
N GLY A 771 -12.50 -8.44 10.67
CA GLY A 771 -11.93 -9.52 11.45
C GLY A 771 -11.06 -10.40 10.58
N GLY A 772 -10.05 -11.01 11.17
CA GLY A 772 -9.11 -11.85 10.45
C GLY A 772 -8.43 -12.87 11.34
N VAL A 773 -7.88 -13.89 10.68
CA VAL A 773 -7.03 -14.89 11.28
C VAL A 773 -5.84 -15.13 10.37
N SER A 774 -4.66 -15.28 10.98
CA SER A 774 -3.41 -15.61 10.28
C SER A 774 -2.69 -16.74 10.99
N TYR A 775 -2.06 -17.61 10.21
CA TYR A 775 -1.20 -18.69 10.70
C TYR A 775 0.05 -18.77 9.84
N SER A 776 1.21 -18.82 10.47
CA SER A 776 2.44 -19.17 9.78
C SER A 776 3.25 -20.22 10.52
N ARG A 777 4.04 -20.93 9.73
CA ARG A 777 5.01 -21.89 10.22
C ARG A 777 6.32 -21.68 9.48
N ILE A 778 7.38 -21.39 10.24
CA ILE A 778 8.73 -21.16 9.73
C ILE A 778 9.64 -22.27 10.26
N PRO A 779 10.16 -23.15 9.39
CA PRO A 779 11.13 -24.17 9.79
C PRO A 779 12.53 -23.55 9.91
N SER A 780 13.34 -24.04 10.87
CA SER A 780 14.75 -23.70 11.04
C SER A 780 15.49 -24.90 11.68
N LEU A 781 16.81 -24.83 11.76
CA LEU A 781 17.62 -25.74 12.56
C LEU A 781 18.26 -24.97 13.72
N VAL A 782 18.23 -25.53 14.91
CA VAL A 782 18.91 -25.02 16.10
C VAL A 782 19.70 -26.18 16.73
N ASP A 783 21.01 -26.03 16.82
CA ASP A 783 21.94 -27.05 17.27
C ASP A 783 21.76 -28.43 16.59
N GLY A 784 21.41 -28.40 15.31
CA GLY A 784 21.16 -29.59 14.49
C GLY A 784 19.74 -30.16 14.60
N GLU A 785 18.93 -29.68 15.52
CA GLU A 785 17.54 -30.13 15.68
C GLU A 785 16.57 -29.25 14.90
N ARG A 786 15.52 -29.89 14.37
CA ARG A 786 14.50 -29.15 13.64
C ARG A 786 13.63 -28.31 14.56
N ASN A 787 13.65 -27.04 14.37
CA ASN A 787 12.76 -26.09 15.00
C ASN A 787 11.63 -25.64 14.04
N ASN A 788 10.41 -25.52 14.55
CA ASN A 788 9.29 -24.92 13.84
C ASN A 788 8.71 -23.80 14.69
N THR A 789 8.85 -22.57 14.21
CA THR A 789 8.19 -21.42 14.82
C THR A 789 6.81 -21.23 14.21
N GLY A 790 5.78 -21.46 15.00
CA GLY A 790 4.38 -21.25 14.62
C GLY A 790 3.87 -19.93 15.18
N ASN A 791 3.22 -19.11 14.35
CA ASN A 791 2.56 -17.88 14.79
C ASN A 791 1.09 -17.91 14.41
N LEU A 792 0.21 -17.74 15.39
CA LEU A 792 -1.24 -17.66 15.21
C LEU A 792 -1.69 -16.26 15.62
N GLY A 793 -2.34 -15.54 14.71
CA GLY A 793 -2.85 -14.19 14.93
C GLY A 793 -4.34 -14.08 14.71
N TYR A 794 -5.01 -13.33 15.56
CA TYR A 794 -6.41 -12.91 15.39
C TYR A 794 -6.48 -11.40 15.39
N GLU A 795 -7.26 -10.83 14.49
CA GLU A 795 -7.50 -9.40 14.41
C GLU A 795 -9.00 -9.09 14.41
N ALA A 796 -9.39 -8.03 15.08
CA ALA A 796 -10.75 -7.50 15.02
C ALA A 796 -10.69 -5.97 15.02
N GLY A 797 -11.62 -5.33 14.29
CA GLY A 797 -11.66 -3.87 14.24
C GLY A 797 -13.07 -3.36 13.93
N VAL A 798 -13.35 -2.18 14.47
CA VAL A 798 -14.62 -1.46 14.29
C VAL A 798 -14.29 -0.01 13.99
N VAL A 799 -14.89 0.57 12.93
CA VAL A 799 -14.76 2.00 12.62
C VAL A 799 -16.15 2.58 12.39
N LEU A 800 -16.52 3.58 13.17
CA LEU A 800 -17.74 4.36 13.03
C LEU A 800 -17.39 5.76 12.54
N GLY A 801 -17.76 6.10 11.31
CA GLY A 801 -17.55 7.42 10.72
C GLY A 801 -18.85 8.19 10.59
N SER A 802 -18.89 9.44 11.05
CA SER A 802 -20.07 10.31 10.96
C SER A 802 -20.40 10.64 9.49
N ASN A 803 -21.69 10.77 9.20
CA ASN A 803 -22.21 11.28 7.92
C ASN A 803 -23.41 12.19 8.19
N ILE A 804 -23.31 12.99 9.26
CA ILE A 804 -24.41 13.81 9.79
C ILE A 804 -24.54 15.11 9.02
N SER A 805 -23.47 15.91 8.98
CA SER A 805 -23.44 17.21 8.31
C SER A 805 -21.98 17.62 8.03
N GLU A 806 -21.81 18.72 7.28
CA GLU A 806 -20.50 19.31 7.00
C GLU A 806 -19.89 20.03 8.23
N ASN A 807 -20.67 20.26 9.25
CA ASN A 807 -20.25 20.92 10.48
C ASN A 807 -19.92 19.95 11.62
N VAL A 808 -20.28 18.69 11.47
CA VAL A 808 -20.09 17.64 12.47
C VAL A 808 -19.36 16.48 11.83
N ASP A 809 -18.11 16.37 12.12
CA ASP A 809 -17.25 15.28 11.70
C ASP A 809 -16.67 14.56 12.90
N PHE A 810 -16.85 13.24 12.96
CA PHE A 810 -16.15 12.39 13.91
C PHE A 810 -15.90 11.00 13.33
N THR A 811 -14.87 10.37 13.83
CA THR A 811 -14.56 8.96 13.59
C THR A 811 -14.17 8.33 14.92
N LEU A 812 -14.82 7.22 15.22
CA LEU A 812 -14.48 6.36 16.36
C LEU A 812 -13.97 5.05 15.80
N SER A 813 -12.86 4.54 16.31
CA SER A 813 -12.31 3.26 15.90
C SER A 813 -11.82 2.46 17.10
N TRP A 814 -11.91 1.18 16.99
CA TRP A 814 -11.26 0.21 17.86
C TRP A 814 -10.65 -0.89 17.02
N ASP A 815 -9.41 -1.24 17.35
CA ASP A 815 -8.63 -2.28 16.71
C ASP A 815 -7.94 -3.11 17.78
N GLY A 816 -8.05 -4.43 17.68
CA GLY A 816 -7.41 -5.37 18.57
C GLY A 816 -6.74 -6.50 17.81
N THR A 817 -5.59 -6.94 18.31
CA THR A 817 -4.80 -8.04 17.75
C THR A 817 -4.35 -8.95 18.89
N TYR A 818 -4.68 -10.23 18.78
CA TYR A 818 -4.17 -11.28 19.67
C TYR A 818 -3.20 -12.16 18.89
N ASN A 819 -2.02 -12.39 19.44
CA ASN A 819 -0.98 -13.21 18.83
C ASN A 819 -0.53 -14.30 19.79
N GLU A 820 -0.32 -15.50 19.25
CA GLU A 820 0.29 -16.63 19.94
C GLU A 820 1.46 -17.13 19.10
N ALA A 821 2.67 -17.04 19.65
CA ALA A 821 3.87 -17.61 19.04
C ALA A 821 4.26 -18.87 19.81
N VAL A 822 4.56 -19.95 19.07
CA VAL A 822 4.95 -21.25 19.62
C VAL A 822 6.26 -21.67 18.97
N ASN A 823 7.25 -21.98 19.80
CA ASN A 823 8.53 -22.52 19.36
C ASN A 823 8.62 -24.01 19.73
N SER A 824 8.91 -24.88 18.75
CA SER A 824 8.86 -26.33 18.98
C SER A 824 9.97 -26.88 19.86
N LEU A 825 11.08 -26.14 20.02
CA LEU A 825 12.22 -26.53 20.86
C LEU A 825 12.23 -25.87 22.25
N ALA A 826 11.28 -24.98 22.53
CA ALA A 826 11.24 -24.37 23.85
C ALA A 826 10.91 -25.39 24.95
N ALA A 827 11.76 -25.53 25.95
CA ALA A 827 11.74 -26.58 26.99
C ALA A 827 10.45 -26.59 27.82
N THR A 828 9.72 -25.51 27.93
CA THR A 828 8.47 -25.36 28.70
C THR A 828 7.22 -25.21 27.84
N GLY A 829 7.30 -25.58 26.53
CA GLY A 829 6.20 -25.34 25.59
C GLY A 829 5.97 -23.83 25.46
N GLY A 830 7.05 -23.05 25.32
CA GLY A 830 7.10 -21.59 25.32
C GLY A 830 6.07 -20.99 24.38
N LYS A 831 4.93 -20.62 24.95
CA LYS A 831 3.86 -19.93 24.27
C LYS A 831 3.95 -18.47 24.65
N ASN A 832 4.38 -17.64 23.69
CA ASN A 832 4.34 -16.20 23.87
C ASN A 832 2.99 -15.70 23.39
N ARG A 833 2.13 -15.22 24.30
CA ARG A 833 0.78 -14.76 24.03
C ARG A 833 0.67 -13.29 24.40
N TYR A 834 0.17 -12.48 23.49
CA TYR A 834 -0.05 -11.09 23.77
C TYR A 834 -1.26 -10.53 23.04
N PHE A 835 -1.91 -9.56 23.67
CA PHE A 835 -3.02 -8.84 23.11
C PHE A 835 -2.72 -7.35 23.10
N ASN A 836 -2.80 -6.74 21.91
CA ASN A 836 -2.65 -5.31 21.74
C ASN A 836 -3.96 -4.75 21.23
N HIS A 837 -4.40 -3.64 21.79
CA HIS A 837 -5.55 -2.94 21.22
C HIS A 837 -5.37 -1.42 21.26
N GLN A 838 -6.08 -0.77 20.34
CA GLN A 838 -6.16 0.67 20.24
C GLN A 838 -7.62 1.11 20.11
N ALA A 839 -8.05 2.02 20.95
CA ALA A 839 -9.30 2.74 20.77
C ALA A 839 -8.98 4.20 20.40
N ALA A 840 -9.52 4.69 19.29
CA ALA A 840 -9.24 6.04 18.83
C ALA A 840 -10.54 6.81 18.51
N ALA A 841 -10.51 8.09 18.81
CA ALA A 841 -11.57 9.04 18.48
C ALA A 841 -10.95 10.27 17.83
N SER A 842 -11.50 10.73 16.73
CA SER A 842 -11.18 12.02 16.13
C SER A 842 -12.44 12.79 15.82
N PHE A 843 -12.41 14.10 16.01
CA PHE A 843 -13.59 14.93 15.76
C PHE A 843 -13.22 16.34 15.29
N LYS A 844 -14.11 16.93 14.50
CA LYS A 844 -14.12 18.36 14.15
C LYS A 844 -15.56 18.86 14.15
N PHE A 845 -15.86 19.83 15.02
CA PHE A 845 -17.14 20.50 15.13
C PHE A 845 -17.00 21.96 14.71
N ILE A 846 -17.87 22.42 13.83
CA ILE A 846 -17.92 23.82 13.39
C ILE A 846 -19.24 24.41 13.90
N PHE A 847 -19.19 25.50 14.68
CA PHE A 847 -20.35 26.09 15.30
C PHE A 847 -20.33 27.61 15.31
N GLY A 848 -21.48 28.21 15.57
CA GLY A 848 -21.63 29.64 15.65
C GLY A 848 -21.20 30.34 14.34
N ARG A 849 -20.44 31.43 14.45
CA ARG A 849 -19.94 32.22 13.30
C ARG A 849 -18.58 31.72 12.81
N GLY A 850 -18.37 30.42 12.68
CA GLY A 850 -17.13 29.79 12.19
C GLY A 850 -16.09 29.52 13.27
N PHE A 851 -16.49 29.26 14.50
CA PHE A 851 -15.64 28.62 15.49
C PHE A 851 -15.55 27.12 15.19
N SER A 852 -14.40 26.56 15.42
CA SER A 852 -14.18 25.12 15.31
C SER A 852 -13.57 24.56 16.59
N LEU A 853 -13.99 23.35 16.94
CA LEU A 853 -13.35 22.53 17.96
C LEU A 853 -12.94 21.22 17.29
N SER A 854 -11.67 20.92 17.31
CA SER A 854 -11.15 19.68 16.74
C SER A 854 -10.16 19.01 17.69
N GLY A 855 -10.11 17.70 17.63
CA GLY A 855 -9.20 16.94 18.44
C GLY A 855 -9.16 15.47 18.07
N SER A 856 -8.22 14.78 18.67
CA SER A 856 -8.09 13.33 18.60
C SER A 856 -7.65 12.78 19.94
N ALA A 857 -8.16 11.60 20.27
CA ALA A 857 -7.73 10.82 21.42
C ALA A 857 -7.46 9.40 20.95
N SER A 858 -6.37 8.79 21.39
CA SER A 858 -5.98 7.42 21.07
C SER A 858 -5.47 6.73 22.32
N TYR A 859 -6.26 5.77 22.81
CA TYR A 859 -5.86 4.90 23.92
C TYR A 859 -5.24 3.63 23.33
N ILE A 860 -4.03 3.34 23.75
CA ILE A 860 -3.28 2.16 23.31
C ILE A 860 -2.94 1.34 24.55
N GLN A 861 -3.17 0.03 24.48
CA GLN A 861 -2.87 -0.89 25.56
C GLN A 861 -2.23 -2.16 25.04
N TYR A 862 -1.21 -2.62 25.76
CA TYR A 862 -0.49 -3.87 25.56
C TYR A 862 -0.70 -4.76 26.77
N LEU A 863 -1.16 -6.00 26.57
CA LEU A 863 -1.52 -6.95 27.63
C LEU A 863 -0.92 -8.34 27.37
N GLY A 864 -0.67 -9.09 28.45
CA GLY A 864 -0.32 -10.51 28.41
C GLY A 864 1.09 -10.78 27.92
N PHE A 865 1.99 -9.85 28.12
CA PHE A 865 3.38 -10.04 27.76
C PHE A 865 4.13 -10.89 28.80
N THR A 866 5.06 -11.72 28.33
CA THR A 866 6.02 -12.42 29.19
C THR A 866 6.72 -11.37 30.07
N ASN A 867 6.94 -11.68 31.37
CA ASN A 867 7.49 -10.78 32.39
C ASN A 867 6.56 -9.66 32.89
N ASP A 868 5.24 -9.91 32.90
CA ASP A 868 4.22 -9.00 33.48
C ASP A 868 4.27 -7.54 32.97
N TYR A 869 4.75 -7.33 31.73
CA TYR A 869 4.79 -6.01 31.14
C TYR A 869 3.42 -5.68 30.52
N ASP A 870 2.58 -5.02 31.27
CA ASP A 870 1.37 -4.40 30.79
C ASP A 870 1.58 -2.88 30.73
N ASP A 871 1.39 -2.26 29.60
CA ASP A 871 1.48 -0.80 29.47
C ASP A 871 0.29 -0.23 28.72
N SER A 872 -0.09 0.98 29.12
CA SER A 872 -1.15 1.71 28.43
C SER A 872 -0.86 3.20 28.46
N TYR A 873 -1.27 3.90 27.40
CA TYR A 873 -1.13 5.35 27.33
C TYR A 873 -2.23 6.00 26.49
N LEU A 874 -2.53 7.25 26.79
CA LEU A 874 -3.54 8.06 26.13
C LEU A 874 -2.91 9.25 25.42
N LEU A 875 -2.90 9.22 24.10
CA LEU A 875 -2.53 10.38 23.28
C LEU A 875 -3.75 11.25 23.04
N CYS A 876 -3.70 12.51 23.44
CA CYS A 876 -4.83 13.42 23.29
C CYS A 876 -4.37 14.77 22.72
N ASN A 877 -4.95 15.18 21.60
CA ASN A 877 -4.70 16.46 20.94
C ASN A 877 -6.01 17.27 20.92
N LEU A 878 -5.94 18.57 21.20
CA LEU A 878 -7.11 19.45 21.21
C LEU A 878 -6.78 20.81 20.62
N PHE A 879 -7.64 21.29 19.73
CA PHE A 879 -7.50 22.57 19.05
C PHE A 879 -8.84 23.33 19.06
N VAL A 880 -8.77 24.62 19.33
CA VAL A 880 -9.84 25.58 19.13
C VAL A 880 -9.47 26.45 17.94
N GLY A 881 -10.36 26.53 16.98
CA GLY A 881 -10.14 27.25 15.75
C GLY A 881 -11.15 28.35 15.52
N LYS A 882 -10.77 29.30 14.68
CA LYS A 882 -11.64 30.37 14.17
C LYS A 882 -11.44 30.54 12.68
N LYS A 883 -12.52 30.33 11.91
CA LYS A 883 -12.51 30.69 10.49
C LYS A 883 -12.48 32.20 10.32
N VAL A 884 -11.54 32.68 9.54
CA VAL A 884 -11.27 34.08 9.29
C VAL A 884 -11.52 34.43 7.83
N PHE A 885 -11.60 35.74 7.53
CA PHE A 885 -11.98 36.34 6.25
C PHE A 885 -13.46 36.16 5.91
N ARG A 886 -14.00 37.04 5.03
CA ARG A 886 -15.40 37.00 4.59
C ARG A 886 -15.76 35.69 3.88
N ASN A 887 -14.81 35.12 3.15
CA ASN A 887 -14.96 33.84 2.44
C ASN A 887 -14.74 32.60 3.31
N GLN A 888 -14.35 32.77 4.58
CA GLN A 888 -14.03 31.66 5.53
C GLN A 888 -12.98 30.66 5.01
N LEU A 889 -12.11 31.08 4.09
CA LEU A 889 -11.03 30.25 3.55
C LEU A 889 -9.81 30.17 4.46
N GLY A 890 -9.65 31.13 5.40
CA GLY A 890 -8.61 31.08 6.42
C GLY A 890 -9.13 30.48 7.74
N GLU A 891 -8.27 29.84 8.50
CA GLU A 891 -8.56 29.32 9.83
C GLU A 891 -7.33 29.51 10.72
N ILE A 892 -7.52 30.09 11.91
CA ILE A 892 -6.49 30.16 12.95
C ILE A 892 -6.85 29.12 14.00
N ASN A 893 -5.93 28.20 14.30
CA ASN A 893 -6.09 27.15 15.30
C ASN A 893 -5.07 27.39 16.42
N ILE A 894 -5.51 27.28 17.66
CA ILE A 894 -4.67 27.28 18.85
C ILE A 894 -4.93 25.99 19.58
N GLY A 895 -3.89 25.28 19.99
CA GLY A 895 -4.09 24.00 20.64
C GLY A 895 -2.84 23.41 21.25
N VAL A 896 -3.02 22.21 21.73
CA VAL A 896 -2.00 21.41 22.38
C VAL A 896 -2.00 20.01 21.79
N ASN A 897 -0.80 19.53 21.49
CA ASN A 897 -0.56 18.14 21.14
C ASN A 897 -0.07 17.41 22.39
N ASP A 898 -0.55 16.19 22.56
CA ASP A 898 -0.27 15.30 23.68
C ASP A 898 -0.50 15.99 25.04
N ILE A 899 -1.76 16.33 25.31
CA ILE A 899 -2.19 17.05 26.54
C ILE A 899 -1.63 16.40 27.81
N PHE A 900 -1.59 15.08 27.85
CA PHE A 900 -1.18 14.30 29.01
C PHE A 900 0.30 14.00 29.08
N ASN A 901 1.06 14.35 28.05
CA ASN A 901 2.49 14.05 27.88
C ASN A 901 2.80 12.54 28.05
N GLN A 902 1.96 11.71 27.45
CA GLN A 902 2.04 10.25 27.54
C GLN A 902 2.50 9.58 26.24
N ASN A 903 2.93 10.37 25.24
CA ASN A 903 3.42 9.79 23.99
C ASN A 903 4.63 8.88 24.26
N LYS A 904 4.55 7.65 23.76
CA LYS A 904 5.61 6.65 23.87
C LYS A 904 5.76 5.93 22.53
N ALA A 905 7.00 5.72 22.08
CA ALA A 905 7.27 4.85 20.94
C ALA A 905 7.75 3.50 21.47
N PHE A 906 6.83 2.69 21.89
CA PHE A 906 7.09 1.31 22.32
C PHE A 906 6.83 0.34 21.17
N VAL A 907 7.80 -0.52 20.91
CA VAL A 907 7.69 -1.59 19.91
C VAL A 907 8.15 -2.90 20.53
N ARG A 908 7.28 -3.92 20.47
CA ARG A 908 7.69 -5.29 20.78
C ARG A 908 7.87 -6.06 19.48
N THR A 909 9.00 -6.75 19.39
CA THR A 909 9.32 -7.66 18.29
C THR A 909 9.63 -9.04 18.86
N THR A 910 9.06 -10.08 18.26
CA THR A 910 9.34 -11.47 18.61
C THR A 910 10.03 -12.13 17.42
N GLY A 911 11.19 -12.69 17.66
CA GLY A 911 11.95 -13.49 16.69
C GLY A 911 11.93 -14.98 17.02
N SER A 912 12.71 -15.76 16.30
CA SER A 912 12.91 -17.16 16.62
C SER A 912 13.81 -17.28 17.87
N GLY A 913 13.21 -17.61 19.02
CA GLY A 913 13.93 -17.79 20.28
C GLY A 913 14.27 -16.50 21.03
N TRP A 914 13.65 -15.37 20.73
CA TRP A 914 13.82 -14.14 21.51
C TRP A 914 12.61 -13.21 21.41
N THR A 915 12.46 -12.39 22.44
CA THR A 915 11.49 -11.28 22.47
C THR A 915 12.20 -9.99 22.87
N GLN A 916 11.90 -8.89 22.17
CA GLN A 916 12.53 -7.59 22.38
C GLN A 916 11.50 -6.50 22.58
N ASN A 917 11.69 -5.68 23.61
CA ASN A 917 11.03 -4.40 23.81
C ASN A 917 11.98 -3.26 23.45
N SER A 918 11.48 -2.30 22.71
CA SER A 918 12.22 -1.08 22.37
C SER A 918 11.38 0.16 22.67
N TRP A 919 11.97 1.11 23.37
CA TRP A 919 11.42 2.44 23.63
C TRP A 919 12.25 3.45 22.86
N ASN A 920 11.62 4.28 22.07
CA ASN A 920 12.28 5.29 21.26
C ASN A 920 11.86 6.68 21.69
N SER A 921 12.68 7.68 21.40
CA SER A 921 12.31 9.07 21.63
C SER A 921 11.15 9.50 20.71
N VAL A 922 10.30 10.36 21.23
CA VAL A 922 9.08 10.88 20.56
C VAL A 922 9.00 12.38 20.68
N VAL A 923 8.17 12.99 19.85
CA VAL A 923 7.75 14.38 20.07
C VAL A 923 6.82 14.42 21.29
N GLY A 924 7.24 15.10 22.35
CA GLY A 924 6.46 15.30 23.58
C GLY A 924 5.35 16.33 23.41
N ARG A 925 4.81 16.77 24.56
CA ARG A 925 3.74 17.77 24.60
C ARG A 925 4.24 19.14 24.13
N TYR A 926 3.51 19.73 23.15
CA TYR A 926 3.77 21.10 22.74
C TYR A 926 2.49 21.89 22.48
N TYR A 927 2.56 23.17 22.80
CA TYR A 927 1.49 24.15 22.53
C TYR A 927 1.77 24.80 21.18
N CYS A 928 0.74 25.01 20.35
CA CYS A 928 0.97 25.61 19.05
C CYS A 928 -0.16 26.51 18.59
N VAL A 929 0.22 27.45 17.71
CA VAL A 929 -0.67 28.28 16.92
C VAL A 929 -0.44 27.95 15.46
N GLN A 930 -1.50 27.70 14.72
CA GLN A 930 -1.45 27.36 13.31
C GLN A 930 -2.41 28.23 12.52
N PHE A 931 -1.95 28.77 11.41
CA PHE A 931 -2.77 29.41 10.38
C PHE A 931 -2.89 28.49 9.19
N VAL A 932 -4.11 28.30 8.68
CA VAL A 932 -4.40 27.49 7.49
C VAL A 932 -5.18 28.33 6.52
N TYR A 933 -4.80 28.30 5.23
CA TYR A 933 -5.52 28.99 4.17
C TYR A 933 -5.82 28.04 3.02
N ASN A 934 -7.11 27.90 2.67
CA ASN A 934 -7.58 27.08 1.57
C ASN A 934 -7.66 27.95 0.29
N LEU A 935 -6.83 27.64 -0.69
CA LEU A 935 -6.81 28.29 -2.00
C LEU A 935 -7.91 27.72 -2.89
N ARG A 936 -8.77 28.60 -3.46
CA ARG A 936 -9.91 28.18 -4.29
C ARG A 936 -10.21 29.24 -5.35
N PHE A 937 -9.64 29.05 -6.52
CA PHE A 937 -9.83 29.92 -7.68
C PHE A 937 -10.26 29.06 -8.87
N PHE A 938 -11.53 28.78 -8.98
CA PHE A 938 -12.10 28.07 -10.12
C PHE A 938 -12.57 29.07 -11.20
N GLY A 939 -12.65 28.62 -12.47
CA GLY A 939 -13.10 29.46 -13.59
C GLY A 939 -14.48 30.09 -13.35
N LYS A 940 -15.02 30.86 -14.33
CA LYS A 940 -16.22 31.71 -14.21
C LYS A 940 -17.46 31.04 -13.56
N LYS A 941 -17.54 29.70 -13.51
CA LYS A 941 -18.61 28.94 -12.86
C LYS A 941 -18.20 28.35 -11.50
N GLY A 942 -16.96 28.58 -11.01
CA GLY A 942 -16.47 28.04 -9.73
C GLY A 942 -16.79 28.99 -8.57
N SER A 943 -17.09 28.42 -7.41
CA SER A 943 -17.32 29.19 -6.18
C SER A 943 -16.01 29.62 -5.55
N LYS A 944 -15.93 30.90 -5.18
CA LYS A 944 -14.82 31.46 -4.42
C LYS A 944 -15.09 31.50 -2.91
N ASN A 945 -16.26 31.04 -2.48
CA ASN A 945 -16.76 31.19 -1.12
C ASN A 945 -17.27 29.84 -0.58
N ILE A 946 -16.88 29.47 0.62
CA ILE A 946 -17.36 28.23 1.28
C ILE A 946 -18.88 28.20 1.38
N LYS A 947 -19.53 29.35 1.60
CA LYS A 947 -21.00 29.43 1.67
C LYS A 947 -21.69 29.10 0.34
N ASP A 948 -21.04 29.45 -0.79
CA ASP A 948 -21.58 29.13 -2.11
C ASP A 948 -21.45 27.62 -2.41
N TYR A 949 -20.50 26.96 -1.78
CA TYR A 949 -20.34 25.51 -1.79
C TYR A 949 -21.38 24.77 -0.95
N GLN A 950 -21.68 25.30 0.22
CA GLN A 950 -22.73 24.75 1.09
C GLN A 950 -24.10 24.82 0.40
N GLY A 951 -24.33 25.86 -0.43
CA GLY A 951 -25.53 25.99 -1.24
C GLY A 951 -25.63 25.02 -2.43
N VAL A 952 -24.54 24.44 -2.86
CA VAL A 952 -24.55 23.41 -3.92
C VAL A 952 -24.92 22.03 -3.37
N SER A 953 -24.62 21.76 -2.10
CA SER A 953 -25.06 20.53 -1.40
C SER A 953 -26.57 20.53 -1.13
N ASP A 954 -27.19 21.73 -1.02
CA ASP A 954 -28.62 21.90 -0.81
C ASP A 954 -29.42 21.96 -2.13
N ARG A 955 -28.76 21.99 -3.28
CA ARG A 955 -29.49 21.80 -4.53
C ARG A 955 -29.92 20.34 -4.62
N PRO A 956 -31.20 20.05 -4.79
CA PRO A 956 -31.61 18.68 -5.04
C PRO A 956 -30.80 18.18 -6.24
N SER A 957 -30.24 16.98 -6.09
CA SER A 957 -29.50 16.28 -7.14
C SER A 957 -30.42 15.85 -8.29
N GLY A 958 -31.15 16.83 -8.82
CA GLY A 958 -31.91 16.75 -10.05
C GLY A 958 -30.98 17.09 -11.19
N ALA A 959 -30.71 16.14 -12.02
CA ALA A 959 -29.85 16.20 -13.20
C ALA A 959 -28.36 16.15 -12.96
N VAL A 960 -27.87 15.02 -12.46
CA VAL A 960 -26.62 14.51 -12.98
C VAL A 960 -26.92 14.04 -14.41
N GLY A 961 -26.81 14.94 -15.36
CA GLY A 961 -26.65 14.55 -16.74
C GLY A 961 -25.50 13.54 -16.75
N MET A 962 -25.74 12.32 -17.20
CA MET A 962 -24.66 11.43 -17.62
C MET A 962 -23.96 12.13 -18.79
N GLY A 963 -23.10 13.08 -18.45
CA GLY A 963 -22.09 13.57 -19.36
C GLY A 963 -21.33 12.33 -19.78
N ARG A 964 -21.42 11.96 -21.02
CA ARG A 964 -20.49 11.05 -21.64
C ARG A 964 -19.12 11.52 -21.20
N SER A 965 -18.48 10.78 -20.30
CA SER A 965 -17.05 10.79 -20.20
C SER A 965 -16.55 10.44 -21.60
N THR A 966 -16.20 11.42 -22.39
CA THR A 966 -15.23 11.27 -23.42
C THR A 966 -13.91 11.12 -22.67
N ALA A 967 -13.70 9.94 -22.07
CA ALA A 967 -12.36 9.47 -21.85
C ALA A 967 -11.73 9.44 -23.25
N PRO A 968 -10.63 10.15 -23.47
CA PRO A 968 -9.90 9.96 -24.71
C PRO A 968 -9.33 8.55 -24.65
N GLY A 969 -9.83 7.71 -25.47
CA GLY A 969 -9.11 6.55 -25.87
C GLY A 969 -9.50 5.22 -25.35
N GLY A 970 -9.87 4.40 -26.26
CA GLY A 970 -9.62 2.98 -26.22
C GLY A 970 -10.56 2.13 -25.40
N GLY A 971 -11.80 2.51 -25.32
CA GLY A 971 -12.86 1.55 -24.99
C GLY A 971 -13.08 0.64 -26.19
N PHE A 972 -12.66 -0.60 -26.07
CA PHE A 972 -13.10 -1.66 -26.93
C PHE A 972 -14.64 -1.69 -26.92
N ARG A 973 -15.27 -1.18 -27.95
CA ARG A 973 -16.58 -1.67 -28.34
C ARG A 973 -16.33 -2.94 -29.12
N PRO A 974 -16.85 -4.10 -28.73
CA PRO A 974 -16.92 -5.21 -29.64
C PRO A 974 -17.77 -4.76 -30.85
N PRO A 975 -17.35 -5.04 -32.06
CA PRO A 975 -18.16 -4.77 -33.22
C PRO A 975 -19.46 -5.57 -33.12
N HIS A 976 -20.59 -4.89 -33.23
CA HIS A 976 -21.85 -5.55 -33.58
C HIS A 976 -21.64 -6.16 -34.98
N ARG A 977 -21.49 -7.43 -35.04
CA ARG A 977 -22.08 -8.40 -35.94
C ARG A 977 -21.76 -9.79 -35.49
#